data_efd2462ad28ea306ab5bc1423a6ec563
#
_entry.id   efd2462ad28ea306ab5bc1423a6ec563
#
_cell.length_a   1.000
_cell.length_b   1.000
_cell.length_c   1.000
_cell.angle_alpha   90.00
_cell.angle_beta   90.00
_cell.angle_gamma   90.00
#
_symmetry.space_group_name_H-M   'P 1'
#
loop_
_entity.id
_entity.type
_entity.pdbx_description
1 polymer ?
#
loop_
_entity_poly.entity_id
_entity_poly.type
_entity_poly.pdbx_seq_one_letter_code
_entity_poly.pdbx_strand_id
1 'polypeptide(L)'
;MTNYFSELNRFNIQAIHKLCEILMTLNLPTFVISLIKPFLPNSPWCSPILEVYAQALLDADQLSLLDELLEKMEGINENYRFMSIQIEKVILSENIPKATQLLEIALTKFKYSCYYWKLQLYLSNLAKRPHKELKFTISKIPKDILKKYSIEGLRLLYLIAKTDIHLAESFILEWFIDNPTEMAINVTNFHINNIEHYKNTLDIAYPSERCAIAVKYSLGKDIFQKLIVDDCSTNEYLLDSNSPLGKLLKNANVGDTLELGMVSYNVIEKLPPIVAAFQISLKIRNDINPGTDCFYQFPIEDNSVEGMLKQIDPIYNHKKLCDPEINGQVIPILMRLNKTHKYDLVKGSLLYLCDKNSNLSFNLYSGGKTIKDAVILDVLSLSYLSLTGFCHGLIRNGIKIYITRETKEIVSKWLKQTGSPDYFSITKSQNHFVKITADDIAKDTTFNNLNSLFRMCDLIHPEIGNMPEEIIKIRDNIDISHYSSIRASISHSIPLLCLDIEFCSLYNQLDILLANAAQFINDCKLSTLTEKSKHVECHIQYGLNVPISYEDLVQLCGKEEKGQYLATQLLKMYPNNYPSTNTALYVLTRYCLLAICNAYINEQTDYKLDFSEWRYTQHIVYACSQSAMLSLQGNTSEQRLARLISQVINELRIVNGARKLALILFSQFAHGHFLDVKQIEIELKELLTIENCTE
;
A
#
# COMPACT_ATOMS: atom_id res chain seq x y z
N MET A 1 11.00 -17.85 -31.35
CA MET A 1 9.76 -18.62 -31.09
C MET A 1 8.89 -18.83 -32.32
N THR A 2 8.79 -17.90 -33.25
CA THR A 2 7.96 -18.02 -34.48
C THR A 2 8.25 -19.21 -35.40
N ASN A 3 9.45 -19.78 -35.40
CA ASN A 3 9.82 -20.91 -36.27
C ASN A 3 9.33 -22.28 -35.77
N TYR A 4 8.85 -22.39 -34.53
CA TYR A 4 8.38 -23.67 -33.97
C TYR A 4 6.87 -23.87 -34.08
N PHE A 5 6.10 -22.84 -34.43
CA PHE A 5 4.64 -22.93 -34.52
C PHE A 5 4.14 -23.81 -35.68
N SER A 6 4.94 -23.93 -36.76
CA SER A 6 4.57 -24.80 -37.89
C SER A 6 4.68 -26.30 -37.55
N GLU A 7 5.43 -26.65 -36.51
CA GLU A 7 5.54 -28.04 -36.06
C GLU A 7 4.49 -28.45 -35.03
N LEU A 8 3.80 -27.49 -34.38
CA LEU A 8 2.76 -27.74 -33.37
C LEU A 8 1.56 -28.51 -33.92
N ASN A 9 1.29 -28.43 -35.23
CA ASN A 9 0.25 -29.23 -35.90
C ASN A 9 0.48 -30.77 -35.78
N ARG A 10 1.66 -31.19 -35.34
CA ARG A 10 2.02 -32.60 -35.14
C ARG A 10 1.82 -33.05 -33.68
N PHE A 11 1.54 -32.11 -32.74
CA PHE A 11 1.35 -32.43 -31.34
C PHE A 11 -0.10 -32.85 -31.04
N ASN A 12 -0.24 -33.73 -30.07
CA ASN A 12 -1.54 -34.10 -29.54
C ASN A 12 -2.21 -32.89 -28.89
N ILE A 13 -3.46 -32.63 -29.25
CA ILE A 13 -4.27 -31.52 -28.69
C ILE A 13 -4.32 -31.50 -27.16
N GLN A 14 -4.27 -32.68 -26.52
CA GLN A 14 -4.21 -32.79 -25.06
C GLN A 14 -2.88 -32.25 -24.48
N ALA A 15 -1.77 -32.45 -25.18
CA ALA A 15 -0.49 -31.90 -24.77
C ALA A 15 -0.49 -30.36 -24.90
N ILE A 16 -1.08 -29.83 -25.97
CA ILE A 16 -1.26 -28.37 -26.15
C ILE A 16 -2.15 -27.80 -25.04
N HIS A 17 -3.25 -28.45 -24.75
CA HIS A 17 -4.15 -28.02 -23.66
C HIS A 17 -3.40 -28.00 -22.33
N LYS A 18 -2.65 -29.05 -21.99
CA LYS A 18 -1.86 -29.11 -20.75
C LYS A 18 -0.77 -28.04 -20.69
N LEU A 19 -0.11 -27.77 -21.81
CA LEU A 19 0.84 -26.66 -21.92
C LEU A 19 0.17 -25.31 -21.66
N CYS A 20 -1.03 -25.10 -22.23
CA CYS A 20 -1.80 -23.89 -22.00
C CYS A 20 -2.18 -23.72 -20.53
N GLU A 21 -2.65 -24.79 -19.84
CA GLU A 21 -2.92 -24.76 -18.40
C GLU A 21 -1.67 -24.35 -17.60
N ILE A 22 -0.51 -24.91 -17.92
CA ILE A 22 0.77 -24.55 -17.27
C ILE A 22 1.09 -23.07 -17.52
N LEU A 23 0.97 -22.59 -18.76
CA LEU A 23 1.20 -21.18 -19.08
C LEU A 23 0.25 -20.26 -18.34
N MET A 24 -1.02 -20.64 -18.17
CA MET A 24 -1.97 -19.88 -17.34
C MET A 24 -1.57 -19.86 -15.87
N THR A 25 -1.09 -20.99 -15.32
CA THR A 25 -0.60 -21.01 -13.92
C THR A 25 0.66 -20.17 -13.72
N LEU A 26 1.47 -19.99 -14.78
CA LEU A 26 2.63 -19.11 -14.80
C LEU A 26 2.28 -17.65 -15.11
N ASN A 27 0.99 -17.32 -15.21
CA ASN A 27 0.48 -16.00 -15.57
C ASN A 27 1.02 -15.46 -16.91
N LEU A 28 1.01 -16.34 -17.93
CA LEU A 28 1.48 -16.06 -19.28
C LEU A 28 0.35 -16.19 -20.33
N PRO A 29 -0.76 -15.43 -20.18
CA PRO A 29 -1.94 -15.57 -21.04
C PRO A 29 -1.65 -15.22 -22.50
N THR A 30 -0.76 -14.26 -22.77
CA THR A 30 -0.41 -13.86 -24.15
C THR A 30 0.28 -14.97 -24.93
N PHE A 31 1.06 -15.83 -24.26
CA PHE A 31 1.63 -17.01 -24.91
C PHE A 31 0.57 -18.04 -25.26
N VAL A 32 -0.44 -18.21 -24.40
CA VAL A 32 -1.60 -19.07 -24.69
C VAL A 32 -2.37 -18.55 -25.90
N ILE A 33 -2.61 -17.24 -25.96
CA ILE A 33 -3.27 -16.60 -27.11
C ILE A 33 -2.46 -16.85 -28.41
N SER A 34 -1.16 -16.60 -28.38
CA SER A 34 -0.29 -16.80 -29.54
C SER A 34 -0.22 -18.27 -29.99
N LEU A 35 -0.29 -19.19 -29.02
CA LEU A 35 -0.23 -20.63 -29.28
C LEU A 35 -1.51 -21.15 -29.93
N ILE A 36 -2.70 -20.70 -29.46
CA ILE A 36 -3.98 -21.23 -29.92
C ILE A 36 -4.53 -20.50 -31.14
N LYS A 37 -4.30 -19.19 -31.26
CA LYS A 37 -4.86 -18.34 -32.32
C LYS A 37 -4.71 -18.91 -33.74
N PRO A 38 -3.55 -19.51 -34.16
CA PRO A 38 -3.40 -20.08 -35.50
C PRO A 38 -4.30 -21.30 -35.78
N PHE A 39 -4.82 -21.94 -34.75
CA PHE A 39 -5.62 -23.17 -34.85
C PHE A 39 -7.13 -22.93 -34.66
N LEU A 40 -7.54 -21.67 -34.49
CA LEU A 40 -8.95 -21.35 -34.27
C LEU A 40 -9.79 -21.79 -35.49
N PRO A 41 -10.86 -22.56 -35.27
CA PRO A 41 -11.77 -22.92 -36.35
C PRO A 41 -12.63 -21.72 -36.78
N ASN A 42 -13.11 -21.73 -38.00
CA ASN A 42 -14.03 -20.70 -38.50
C ASN A 42 -15.36 -20.64 -37.72
N SER A 43 -15.80 -21.80 -37.23
CA SER A 43 -16.99 -21.96 -36.37
C SER A 43 -16.56 -22.58 -35.05
N PRO A 44 -16.16 -21.79 -34.07
CA PRO A 44 -15.71 -22.29 -32.76
C PRO A 44 -16.88 -22.89 -31.96
N TRP A 45 -16.61 -23.90 -31.16
CA TRP A 45 -17.57 -24.54 -30.27
C TRP A 45 -17.02 -24.59 -28.84
N CYS A 46 -17.92 -24.79 -27.85
CA CYS A 46 -17.53 -24.91 -26.46
C CYS A 46 -16.65 -26.16 -26.21
N SER A 47 -15.36 -25.98 -26.14
CA SER A 47 -14.36 -27.02 -25.91
C SER A 47 -13.38 -26.61 -24.81
N PRO A 48 -12.74 -27.54 -24.06
CA PRO A 48 -11.82 -27.21 -22.99
C PRO A 48 -10.65 -26.31 -23.42
N ILE A 49 -10.12 -26.50 -24.64
CA ILE A 49 -9.04 -25.68 -25.14
C ILE A 49 -9.49 -24.24 -25.43
N LEU A 50 -10.71 -24.08 -25.94
CA LEU A 50 -11.27 -22.75 -26.17
C LEU A 50 -11.74 -22.07 -24.87
N GLU A 51 -12.09 -22.83 -23.82
CA GLU A 51 -12.29 -22.28 -22.47
C GLU A 51 -11.00 -21.64 -21.94
N VAL A 52 -9.86 -22.34 -22.07
CA VAL A 52 -8.55 -21.79 -21.68
C VAL A 52 -8.16 -20.59 -22.54
N TYR A 53 -8.45 -20.62 -23.84
CA TYR A 53 -8.22 -19.51 -24.74
C TYR A 53 -9.06 -18.29 -24.39
N ALA A 54 -10.37 -18.48 -24.16
CA ALA A 54 -11.26 -17.39 -23.75
C ALA A 54 -10.85 -16.78 -22.40
N GLN A 55 -10.44 -17.63 -21.46
CA GLN A 55 -9.88 -17.16 -20.19
C GLN A 55 -8.58 -16.37 -20.40
N ALA A 56 -7.70 -16.85 -21.27
CA ALA A 56 -6.47 -16.14 -21.59
C ALA A 56 -6.75 -14.77 -22.24
N LEU A 57 -7.75 -14.67 -23.12
CA LEU A 57 -8.18 -13.39 -23.68
C LEU A 57 -8.71 -12.43 -22.59
N LEU A 58 -9.50 -12.96 -21.65
CA LEU A 58 -10.01 -12.18 -20.52
C LEU A 58 -8.86 -11.69 -19.61
N ASP A 59 -7.95 -12.59 -19.25
CA ASP A 59 -6.82 -12.28 -18.36
C ASP A 59 -5.79 -11.34 -19.03
N ALA A 60 -5.71 -11.38 -20.35
CA ALA A 60 -4.87 -10.49 -21.15
C ALA A 60 -5.54 -9.16 -21.51
N ASP A 61 -6.75 -8.88 -21.00
CA ASP A 61 -7.56 -7.70 -21.35
C ASP A 61 -7.80 -7.56 -22.88
N GLN A 62 -7.71 -8.66 -23.64
CA GLN A 62 -7.98 -8.71 -25.10
C GLN A 62 -9.49 -8.84 -25.36
N LEU A 63 -10.26 -7.88 -24.84
CA LEU A 63 -11.72 -7.99 -24.76
C LEU A 63 -12.39 -7.92 -26.13
N SER A 64 -11.80 -7.22 -27.10
CA SER A 64 -12.30 -7.19 -28.47
C SER A 64 -12.22 -8.56 -29.16
N LEU A 65 -11.08 -9.27 -28.98
CA LEU A 65 -10.92 -10.62 -29.50
C LEU A 65 -11.83 -11.62 -28.78
N LEU A 66 -12.05 -11.41 -27.47
CA LEU A 66 -13.00 -12.22 -26.71
C LEU A 66 -14.44 -12.03 -27.24
N ASP A 67 -14.84 -10.78 -27.58
CA ASP A 67 -16.14 -10.52 -28.19
C ASP A 67 -16.30 -11.22 -29.51
N GLU A 68 -15.31 -11.10 -30.40
CA GLU A 68 -15.32 -11.80 -31.69
C GLU A 68 -15.42 -13.32 -31.54
N LEU A 69 -14.76 -13.88 -30.53
CA LEU A 69 -14.86 -15.31 -30.22
C LEU A 69 -16.28 -15.68 -29.75
N LEU A 70 -16.79 -14.96 -28.76
CA LEU A 70 -18.09 -15.24 -28.16
C LEU A 70 -19.24 -15.05 -29.15
N GLU A 71 -19.18 -14.08 -30.07
CA GLU A 71 -20.17 -13.86 -31.10
C GLU A 71 -20.25 -15.02 -32.13
N LYS A 72 -19.11 -15.68 -32.39
CA LYS A 72 -19.03 -16.82 -33.34
C LYS A 72 -19.41 -18.16 -32.71
N MET A 73 -19.52 -18.22 -31.37
CA MET A 73 -19.76 -19.48 -30.65
C MET A 73 -21.23 -19.71 -30.40
N GLU A 74 -21.65 -20.95 -30.66
CA GLU A 74 -22.98 -21.42 -30.29
C GLU A 74 -22.96 -22.13 -28.93
N GLY A 75 -24.09 -22.11 -28.21
CA GLY A 75 -24.25 -22.86 -26.97
C GLY A 75 -23.52 -22.28 -25.73
N ILE A 76 -23.02 -21.04 -25.76
CA ILE A 76 -22.32 -20.40 -24.66
C ILE A 76 -23.13 -20.46 -23.36
N ASN A 77 -24.44 -20.20 -23.45
CA ASN A 77 -25.35 -20.20 -22.30
C ASN A 77 -25.55 -21.57 -21.68
N GLU A 78 -25.17 -22.65 -22.37
CA GLU A 78 -25.25 -24.04 -21.88
C GLU A 78 -23.96 -24.49 -21.20
N ASN A 79 -22.86 -23.74 -21.44
CA ASN A 79 -21.55 -24.07 -20.89
C ASN A 79 -21.25 -23.24 -19.65
N TYR A 80 -20.94 -23.90 -18.53
CA TYR A 80 -20.64 -23.29 -17.26
C TYR A 80 -19.47 -22.28 -17.34
N ARG A 81 -18.37 -22.68 -18.01
CA ARG A 81 -17.14 -21.88 -18.03
C ARG A 81 -17.28 -20.65 -18.93
N PHE A 82 -17.83 -20.80 -20.13
CA PHE A 82 -18.06 -19.66 -21.03
C PHE A 82 -19.07 -18.66 -20.45
N MET A 83 -20.09 -19.13 -19.76
CA MET A 83 -21.02 -18.27 -19.06
C MET A 83 -20.30 -17.46 -17.94
N SER A 84 -19.37 -18.08 -17.19
CA SER A 84 -18.60 -17.35 -16.17
C SER A 84 -17.70 -16.28 -16.80
N ILE A 85 -16.99 -16.62 -17.89
CA ILE A 85 -16.13 -15.67 -18.63
C ILE A 85 -16.94 -14.50 -19.17
N GLN A 86 -18.13 -14.76 -19.71
CA GLN A 86 -19.02 -13.70 -20.21
C GLN A 86 -19.48 -12.76 -19.09
N ILE A 87 -19.84 -13.28 -17.93
CA ILE A 87 -20.23 -12.49 -16.76
C ILE A 87 -19.04 -11.69 -16.23
N GLU A 88 -17.88 -12.32 -16.08
CA GLU A 88 -16.65 -11.64 -15.62
C GLU A 88 -16.25 -10.49 -16.54
N LYS A 89 -16.30 -10.70 -17.86
CA LYS A 89 -16.07 -9.65 -18.85
C LYS A 89 -17.00 -8.45 -18.65
N VAL A 90 -18.29 -8.69 -18.44
CA VAL A 90 -19.29 -7.63 -18.23
C VAL A 90 -19.08 -6.93 -16.89
N ILE A 91 -18.60 -7.65 -15.87
CA ILE A 91 -18.21 -7.07 -14.58
C ILE A 91 -16.99 -6.17 -14.75
N LEU A 92 -15.98 -6.58 -15.52
CA LEU A 92 -14.79 -5.75 -15.84
C LEU A 92 -15.17 -4.46 -16.58
N SER A 93 -16.24 -4.50 -17.39
CA SER A 93 -16.79 -3.32 -18.05
C SER A 93 -17.72 -2.49 -17.15
N GLU A 94 -17.86 -2.87 -15.87
CA GLU A 94 -18.72 -2.23 -14.86
C GLU A 94 -20.20 -2.11 -15.24
N ASN A 95 -20.66 -2.89 -16.19
CA ASN A 95 -22.07 -2.95 -16.59
C ASN A 95 -22.86 -3.88 -15.66
N ILE A 96 -23.09 -3.41 -14.42
CA ILE A 96 -23.76 -4.18 -13.37
C ILE A 96 -25.15 -4.68 -13.77
N PRO A 97 -26.00 -3.88 -14.46
CA PRO A 97 -27.32 -4.37 -14.90
C PRO A 97 -27.21 -5.57 -15.83
N LYS A 98 -26.33 -5.52 -16.85
CA LYS A 98 -26.12 -6.61 -17.80
C LYS A 98 -25.50 -7.84 -17.12
N ALA A 99 -24.52 -7.64 -16.21
CA ALA A 99 -23.95 -8.74 -15.43
C ALA A 99 -25.00 -9.45 -14.59
N THR A 100 -25.93 -8.70 -13.97
CA THR A 100 -27.03 -9.26 -13.17
C THR A 100 -27.98 -10.11 -14.04
N GLN A 101 -28.36 -9.63 -15.23
CA GLN A 101 -29.18 -10.39 -16.16
C GLN A 101 -28.54 -11.72 -16.58
N LEU A 102 -27.26 -11.69 -16.96
CA LEU A 102 -26.53 -12.90 -17.34
C LEU A 102 -26.42 -13.87 -16.17
N LEU A 103 -26.23 -13.36 -14.99
CA LEU A 103 -26.12 -14.17 -13.78
C LEU A 103 -27.44 -14.81 -13.38
N GLU A 104 -28.57 -14.16 -13.58
CA GLU A 104 -29.91 -14.75 -13.40
C GLU A 104 -30.11 -15.95 -14.35
N ILE A 105 -29.70 -15.82 -15.62
CA ILE A 105 -29.71 -16.93 -16.58
C ILE A 105 -28.79 -18.07 -16.11
N ALA A 106 -27.57 -17.74 -15.65
CA ALA A 106 -26.64 -18.73 -15.15
C ALA A 106 -27.18 -19.48 -13.93
N LEU A 107 -27.82 -18.82 -12.98
CA LEU A 107 -28.39 -19.42 -11.78
C LEU A 107 -29.62 -20.29 -12.05
N THR A 108 -30.38 -20.05 -13.11
CA THR A 108 -31.47 -20.96 -13.51
C THR A 108 -30.94 -22.33 -13.97
N LYS A 109 -29.77 -22.36 -14.62
CA LYS A 109 -29.14 -23.58 -15.14
C LYS A 109 -28.18 -24.23 -14.13
N PHE A 110 -27.43 -23.43 -13.41
CA PHE A 110 -26.34 -23.85 -12.52
C PHE A 110 -26.64 -23.48 -11.05
N LYS A 111 -27.88 -23.74 -10.60
CA LYS A 111 -28.34 -23.33 -9.25
C LYS A 111 -27.51 -23.89 -8.07
N TYR A 112 -26.78 -24.97 -8.29
CA TYR A 112 -25.94 -25.59 -7.26
C TYR A 112 -24.47 -25.10 -7.30
N SER A 113 -24.16 -24.00 -8.00
CA SER A 113 -22.83 -23.43 -8.08
C SER A 113 -22.59 -22.39 -6.98
N CYS A 114 -21.67 -22.67 -6.06
CA CYS A 114 -21.20 -21.69 -5.08
C CYS A 114 -20.65 -20.43 -5.75
N TYR A 115 -19.95 -20.58 -6.90
CA TYR A 115 -19.36 -19.50 -7.65
C TYR A 115 -20.40 -18.48 -8.14
N TYR A 116 -21.51 -18.94 -8.76
CA TYR A 116 -22.54 -18.03 -9.25
C TYR A 116 -23.33 -17.37 -8.12
N TRP A 117 -23.58 -18.07 -7.02
CA TRP A 117 -24.20 -17.46 -5.83
C TRP A 117 -23.27 -16.43 -5.18
N LYS A 118 -21.95 -16.70 -5.14
CA LYS A 118 -20.95 -15.71 -4.71
C LYS A 118 -21.02 -14.44 -5.57
N LEU A 119 -21.03 -14.58 -6.90
CA LEU A 119 -21.17 -13.43 -7.81
C LEU A 119 -22.48 -12.67 -7.60
N GLN A 120 -23.60 -13.39 -7.37
CA GLN A 120 -24.90 -12.77 -7.12
C GLN A 120 -24.89 -11.87 -5.88
N LEU A 121 -24.32 -12.35 -4.78
CA LEU A 121 -24.19 -11.55 -3.57
C LEU A 121 -23.19 -10.41 -3.77
N TYR A 122 -22.09 -10.67 -4.46
CA TYR A 122 -21.09 -9.64 -4.78
C TYR A 122 -21.70 -8.48 -5.57
N LEU A 123 -22.39 -8.77 -6.68
CA LEU A 123 -23.07 -7.76 -7.50
C LEU A 123 -24.18 -7.04 -6.74
N SER A 124 -24.92 -7.76 -5.90
CA SER A 124 -25.96 -7.15 -5.06
C SER A 124 -25.39 -6.16 -4.06
N ASN A 125 -24.24 -6.46 -3.46
CA ASN A 125 -23.52 -5.57 -2.59
C ASN A 125 -22.96 -4.34 -3.34
N LEU A 126 -22.41 -4.55 -4.55
CA LEU A 126 -21.96 -3.46 -5.41
C LEU A 126 -23.08 -2.49 -5.77
N ALA A 127 -24.24 -3.03 -6.12
CA ALA A 127 -25.45 -2.26 -6.40
C ALA A 127 -26.06 -1.63 -5.14
N LYS A 128 -25.45 -1.80 -3.95
CA LYS A 128 -25.95 -1.32 -2.67
C LYS A 128 -27.41 -1.67 -2.40
N ARG A 129 -27.82 -2.90 -2.75
CA ARG A 129 -29.20 -3.34 -2.53
C ARG A 129 -29.55 -3.33 -1.05
N PRO A 130 -30.82 -3.05 -0.70
CA PRO A 130 -31.28 -3.04 0.68
C PRO A 130 -31.06 -4.39 1.39
N HIS A 131 -30.76 -4.37 2.67
CA HIS A 131 -30.49 -5.55 3.49
C HIS A 131 -31.62 -6.61 3.41
N LYS A 132 -32.87 -6.19 3.27
CA LYS A 132 -34.03 -7.09 3.09
C LYS A 132 -33.94 -7.91 1.79
N GLU A 133 -33.50 -7.30 0.69
CA GLU A 133 -33.32 -7.97 -0.59
C GLU A 133 -32.14 -8.95 -0.54
N LEU A 134 -31.06 -8.58 0.14
CA LEU A 134 -29.90 -9.45 0.36
C LEU A 134 -30.32 -10.70 1.15
N LYS A 135 -31.06 -10.55 2.26
CA LYS A 135 -31.62 -11.68 3.01
C LYS A 135 -32.49 -12.58 2.15
N PHE A 136 -33.35 -11.99 1.31
CA PHE A 136 -34.19 -12.78 0.38
C PHE A 136 -33.32 -13.52 -0.64
N THR A 137 -32.27 -12.92 -1.15
CA THR A 137 -31.32 -13.60 -2.06
C THR A 137 -30.62 -14.74 -1.36
N ILE A 138 -30.15 -14.55 -0.13
CA ILE A 138 -29.51 -15.61 0.69
C ILE A 138 -30.47 -16.78 0.94
N SER A 139 -31.73 -16.50 1.21
CA SER A 139 -32.73 -17.58 1.45
C SER A 139 -33.00 -18.49 0.23
N LYS A 140 -32.64 -18.05 -0.98
CA LYS A 140 -32.73 -18.83 -2.22
C LYS A 140 -31.55 -19.75 -2.46
N ILE A 141 -30.44 -19.56 -1.75
CA ILE A 141 -29.23 -20.38 -1.90
C ILE A 141 -29.53 -21.80 -1.45
N PRO A 142 -29.31 -22.82 -2.30
CA PRO A 142 -29.50 -24.20 -1.89
C PRO A 142 -28.53 -24.57 -0.76
N LYS A 143 -29.03 -24.93 0.41
CA LYS A 143 -28.21 -25.29 1.57
C LYS A 143 -27.24 -26.43 1.27
N ASP A 144 -27.57 -27.32 0.37
CA ASP A 144 -26.74 -28.48 0.00
C ASP A 144 -25.37 -28.09 -0.55
N ILE A 145 -25.24 -26.93 -1.17
CA ILE A 145 -23.94 -26.46 -1.70
C ILE A 145 -22.95 -26.05 -0.60
N LEU A 146 -23.45 -25.80 0.60
CA LEU A 146 -22.65 -25.39 1.78
C LEU A 146 -22.51 -26.51 2.81
N LYS A 147 -23.10 -27.71 2.56
CA LYS A 147 -22.98 -28.84 3.50
C LYS A 147 -21.56 -29.37 3.64
N LYS A 148 -20.75 -29.30 2.57
CA LYS A 148 -19.35 -29.72 2.59
C LYS A 148 -18.44 -28.53 2.35
N TYR A 149 -17.32 -28.53 3.05
CA TYR A 149 -16.28 -27.52 2.83
C TYR A 149 -15.81 -27.50 1.39
N SER A 150 -15.70 -26.28 0.85
CA SER A 150 -15.00 -25.97 -0.39
C SER A 150 -14.50 -24.52 -0.31
N ILE A 151 -13.43 -24.23 -1.05
CA ILE A 151 -12.86 -22.86 -1.10
C ILE A 151 -13.92 -21.86 -1.60
N GLU A 152 -14.69 -22.22 -2.62
CA GLU A 152 -15.74 -21.33 -3.14
C GLU A 152 -16.91 -21.21 -2.15
N GLY A 153 -17.25 -22.29 -1.43
CA GLY A 153 -18.21 -22.25 -0.33
C GLY A 153 -17.78 -21.32 0.79
N LEU A 154 -16.51 -21.36 1.18
CA LEU A 154 -15.95 -20.46 2.19
C LEU A 154 -16.02 -18.99 1.73
N ARG A 155 -15.67 -18.71 0.49
CA ARG A 155 -15.80 -17.36 -0.10
C ARG A 155 -17.25 -16.86 -0.11
N LEU A 156 -18.18 -17.76 -0.40
CA LEU A 156 -19.62 -17.48 -0.35
C LEU A 156 -20.07 -17.18 1.09
N LEU A 157 -19.60 -17.95 2.09
CA LEU A 157 -19.92 -17.72 3.51
C LEU A 157 -19.45 -16.35 4.01
N TYR A 158 -18.28 -15.86 3.59
CA TYR A 158 -17.84 -14.50 3.92
C TYR A 158 -18.78 -13.41 3.40
N LEU A 159 -19.43 -13.63 2.25
CA LEU A 159 -20.42 -12.69 1.74
C LEU A 159 -21.76 -12.82 2.47
N ILE A 160 -22.17 -14.05 2.80
CA ILE A 160 -23.37 -14.30 3.61
C ILE A 160 -23.21 -13.64 4.99
N ALA A 161 -22.06 -13.78 5.64
CA ALA A 161 -21.78 -13.25 6.96
C ALA A 161 -21.99 -11.72 7.07
N LYS A 162 -21.76 -10.96 5.97
CA LYS A 162 -22.04 -9.52 5.93
C LYS A 162 -23.51 -9.16 6.14
N THR A 163 -24.41 -10.12 5.90
CA THR A 163 -25.85 -9.91 5.97
C THR A 163 -26.51 -10.78 7.04
N ASP A 164 -26.05 -12.02 7.20
CA ASP A 164 -26.54 -13.00 8.15
C ASP A 164 -25.36 -13.80 8.71
N ILE A 165 -24.79 -13.27 9.79
CA ILE A 165 -23.62 -13.86 10.45
C ILE A 165 -23.97 -15.24 11.04
N HIS A 166 -25.17 -15.39 11.62
CA HIS A 166 -25.56 -16.63 12.30
C HIS A 166 -25.73 -17.78 11.33
N LEU A 167 -26.30 -17.52 10.16
CA LEU A 167 -26.38 -18.54 9.11
C LEU A 167 -24.97 -18.96 8.66
N ALA A 168 -24.06 -18.04 8.47
CA ALA A 168 -22.69 -18.34 8.09
C ALA A 168 -21.96 -19.13 9.19
N GLU A 169 -22.13 -18.76 10.46
CA GLU A 169 -21.59 -19.46 11.62
C GLU A 169 -22.06 -20.90 11.69
N SER A 170 -23.35 -21.16 11.43
CA SER A 170 -23.88 -22.52 11.47
C SER A 170 -23.17 -23.44 10.46
N PHE A 171 -22.90 -22.98 9.25
CA PHE A 171 -22.21 -23.77 8.24
C PHE A 171 -20.72 -23.97 8.56
N ILE A 172 -20.02 -22.94 9.01
CA ILE A 172 -18.59 -23.08 9.34
C ILE A 172 -18.40 -23.99 10.56
N LEU A 173 -19.35 -23.97 11.48
CA LEU A 173 -19.37 -24.88 12.63
C LEU A 173 -19.58 -26.34 12.19
N GLU A 174 -20.48 -26.60 11.25
CA GLU A 174 -20.66 -27.95 10.68
C GLU A 174 -19.39 -28.48 10.02
N TRP A 175 -18.71 -27.63 9.24
CA TRP A 175 -17.42 -28.00 8.65
C TRP A 175 -16.32 -28.26 9.70
N PHE A 176 -16.32 -27.48 10.78
CA PHE A 176 -15.41 -27.70 11.90
C PHE A 176 -15.69 -29.02 12.61
N ILE A 177 -16.96 -29.38 12.82
CA ILE A 177 -17.36 -30.66 13.41
C ILE A 177 -16.87 -31.84 12.55
N ASP A 178 -16.96 -31.72 11.22
CA ASP A 178 -16.51 -32.77 10.31
C ASP A 178 -14.97 -32.94 10.32
N ASN A 179 -14.20 -31.85 10.42
CA ASN A 179 -12.75 -31.90 10.48
C ASN A 179 -12.15 -30.72 11.27
N PRO A 180 -12.05 -30.80 12.61
CA PRO A 180 -11.58 -29.71 13.44
C PRO A 180 -10.17 -29.23 13.09
N THR A 181 -9.26 -30.14 12.76
CA THR A 181 -7.84 -29.81 12.50
C THR A 181 -7.67 -29.01 11.20
N GLU A 182 -8.30 -29.43 10.13
CA GLU A 182 -8.22 -28.72 8.84
C GLU A 182 -8.98 -27.38 8.88
N MET A 183 -10.06 -27.33 9.64
CA MET A 183 -10.91 -26.14 9.70
C MET A 183 -10.44 -25.08 10.70
N ALA A 184 -9.48 -25.40 11.59
CA ALA A 184 -9.02 -24.48 12.63
C ALA A 184 -8.58 -23.10 12.08
N ILE A 185 -7.83 -23.07 10.98
CA ILE A 185 -7.40 -21.82 10.33
C ILE A 185 -8.63 -21.05 9.81
N ASN A 186 -9.56 -21.73 9.15
CA ASN A 186 -10.74 -21.11 8.55
C ASN A 186 -11.69 -20.55 9.60
N VAL A 187 -11.94 -21.26 10.70
CA VAL A 187 -12.75 -20.81 11.83
C VAL A 187 -12.14 -19.58 12.48
N THR A 188 -10.83 -19.63 12.76
CA THR A 188 -10.11 -18.48 13.36
C THR A 188 -10.18 -17.25 12.48
N ASN A 189 -9.88 -17.40 11.18
CA ASN A 189 -9.89 -16.29 10.23
C ASN A 189 -11.31 -15.75 10.00
N PHE A 190 -12.31 -16.63 9.98
CA PHE A 190 -13.72 -16.23 9.86
C PHE A 190 -14.13 -15.35 11.04
N HIS A 191 -13.82 -15.78 12.27
CA HIS A 191 -14.13 -15.01 13.47
C HIS A 191 -13.43 -13.65 13.48
N ILE A 192 -12.12 -13.61 13.21
CA ILE A 192 -11.34 -12.37 13.20
C ILE A 192 -11.88 -11.38 12.13
N ASN A 193 -12.20 -11.87 10.93
CA ASN A 193 -12.71 -11.00 9.85
C ASN A 193 -14.12 -10.47 10.12
N ASN A 194 -14.86 -11.08 11.02
CA ASN A 194 -16.23 -10.68 11.39
C ASN A 194 -16.33 -10.08 12.80
N ILE A 195 -15.20 -9.76 13.43
CA ILE A 195 -15.16 -9.30 14.84
C ILE A 195 -16.01 -8.05 15.10
N GLU A 196 -16.19 -7.19 14.10
CA GLU A 196 -17.03 -5.99 14.21
C GLU A 196 -18.52 -6.32 14.45
N HIS A 197 -18.99 -7.46 13.94
CA HIS A 197 -20.37 -7.91 14.18
C HIS A 197 -20.60 -8.30 15.66
N TYR A 198 -19.56 -8.81 16.31
CA TYR A 198 -19.66 -9.25 17.71
C TYR A 198 -19.57 -8.10 18.72
N LYS A 199 -19.05 -6.92 18.33
CA LYS A 199 -18.94 -5.75 19.20
C LYS A 199 -20.31 -5.12 19.51
N ASN A 200 -21.28 -5.25 18.64
CA ASN A 200 -22.55 -4.54 18.68
C ASN A 200 -23.75 -5.44 19.04
N THR A 201 -23.56 -6.73 19.16
CA THR A 201 -24.63 -7.69 19.46
C THR A 201 -24.28 -8.49 20.70
N LEU A 202 -25.10 -8.35 21.74
CA LEU A 202 -25.15 -9.27 22.88
C LEU A 202 -25.85 -10.59 22.49
N ASP A 203 -26.18 -10.77 21.23
CA ASP A 203 -26.91 -11.93 20.74
C ASP A 203 -26.01 -13.15 20.80
N ILE A 204 -26.50 -14.14 21.53
CA ILE A 204 -25.86 -15.44 21.69
C ILE A 204 -25.84 -16.13 20.32
N ALA A 205 -24.67 -16.63 19.93
CA ALA A 205 -24.50 -17.41 18.71
C ALA A 205 -25.47 -18.61 18.69
N TYR A 206 -26.19 -18.76 17.58
CA TYR A 206 -27.16 -19.86 17.42
C TYR A 206 -26.44 -21.21 17.38
N PRO A 207 -27.05 -22.27 17.95
CA PRO A 207 -26.53 -23.62 17.80
C PRO A 207 -26.61 -24.07 16.33
N SER A 208 -25.70 -24.95 15.92
CA SER A 208 -25.84 -25.67 14.66
C SER A 208 -26.89 -26.79 14.77
N GLU A 209 -27.26 -27.38 13.63
CA GLU A 209 -28.21 -28.51 13.60
C GLU A 209 -27.68 -29.69 14.45
N ARG A 210 -26.36 -29.93 14.48
CA ARG A 210 -25.73 -31.08 15.16
C ARG A 210 -25.14 -30.74 16.53
N CYS A 211 -24.91 -29.47 16.86
CA CYS A 211 -24.26 -29.06 18.11
C CYS A 211 -25.03 -27.92 18.77
N ALA A 212 -25.68 -28.21 19.88
CA ALA A 212 -26.41 -27.20 20.65
C ALA A 212 -25.56 -26.46 21.69
N ILE A 213 -24.49 -27.09 22.20
CA ILE A 213 -23.72 -26.56 23.32
C ILE A 213 -22.29 -27.13 23.30
N ALA A 214 -21.36 -26.36 23.88
CA ALA A 214 -20.04 -26.81 24.25
C ALA A 214 -19.83 -26.69 25.75
N VAL A 215 -19.03 -27.56 26.32
CA VAL A 215 -18.79 -27.60 27.77
C VAL A 215 -17.29 -27.64 28.07
N LYS A 216 -16.88 -26.77 29.00
CA LYS A 216 -15.57 -26.78 29.62
C LYS A 216 -15.71 -27.42 31.00
N TYR A 217 -14.95 -28.47 31.26
CA TYR A 217 -15.02 -29.25 32.49
C TYR A 217 -13.62 -29.66 32.96
N SER A 218 -13.47 -29.95 34.25
CA SER A 218 -12.23 -30.47 34.78
C SER A 218 -12.35 -31.92 35.24
N LEU A 219 -11.25 -32.65 35.10
CA LEU A 219 -11.02 -33.96 35.64
C LEU A 219 -9.74 -33.88 36.48
N GLY A 220 -9.92 -33.81 37.80
CA GLY A 220 -8.80 -33.50 38.69
C GLY A 220 -8.23 -32.12 38.40
N LYS A 221 -6.95 -32.06 37.96
CA LYS A 221 -6.27 -30.80 37.60
C LYS A 221 -6.38 -30.47 36.11
N ASP A 222 -6.79 -31.42 35.28
CA ASP A 222 -6.84 -31.25 33.83
C ASP A 222 -8.16 -30.61 33.42
N ILE A 223 -8.08 -29.64 32.50
CA ILE A 223 -9.22 -28.92 31.97
C ILE A 223 -9.43 -29.32 30.51
N PHE A 224 -10.66 -29.73 30.19
CA PHE A 224 -11.11 -30.14 28.86
C PHE A 224 -12.18 -29.20 28.35
N GLN A 225 -12.17 -28.97 27.06
CA GLN A 225 -13.21 -28.19 26.34
C GLN A 225 -13.64 -28.97 25.14
N LYS A 226 -14.93 -29.34 25.07
CA LYS A 226 -15.49 -30.13 23.97
C LYS A 226 -16.82 -29.60 23.50
N LEU A 227 -17.04 -29.70 22.17
CA LEU A 227 -18.39 -29.56 21.59
C LEU A 227 -19.17 -30.87 21.83
N ILE A 228 -20.40 -30.75 22.30
CA ILE A 228 -21.32 -31.86 22.43
C ILE A 228 -22.13 -31.98 21.14
N VAL A 229 -21.81 -32.99 20.35
CA VAL A 229 -22.28 -33.14 18.98
C VAL A 229 -23.12 -34.43 18.84
N ASP A 230 -24.21 -34.33 18.08
CA ASP A 230 -25.03 -35.49 17.79
C ASP A 230 -24.37 -36.30 16.66
N ASP A 231 -24.37 -37.64 16.82
CA ASP A 231 -23.83 -38.60 15.86
C ASP A 231 -22.39 -38.33 15.39
N CYS A 232 -21.49 -38.16 16.34
CA CYS A 232 -20.05 -37.98 16.08
C CYS A 232 -19.20 -39.06 16.76
N SER A 233 -17.98 -39.28 16.24
CA SER A 233 -16.97 -40.03 16.98
C SER A 233 -16.31 -39.10 18.03
N THR A 234 -16.32 -39.54 19.30
CA THR A 234 -15.66 -38.80 20.37
C THR A 234 -14.14 -38.74 20.14
N ASN A 235 -13.60 -37.51 20.20
CA ASN A 235 -12.17 -37.26 20.08
C ASN A 235 -11.73 -36.18 21.07
N GLU A 236 -10.55 -35.57 20.86
CA GLU A 236 -10.02 -34.54 21.75
C GLU A 236 -10.95 -33.29 21.81
N TYR A 237 -11.64 -32.95 20.73
CA TYR A 237 -12.41 -31.71 20.57
C TYR A 237 -13.92 -31.92 20.59
N LEU A 238 -14.36 -33.12 20.22
CA LEU A 238 -15.77 -33.48 20.07
C LEU A 238 -16.16 -34.56 21.05
N LEU A 239 -17.39 -34.51 21.55
CA LEU A 239 -17.99 -35.51 22.43
C LEU A 239 -19.36 -35.88 21.92
N ASP A 240 -19.59 -37.19 21.66
CA ASP A 240 -20.91 -37.63 21.22
C ASP A 240 -21.95 -37.38 22.33
N SER A 241 -23.00 -36.69 21.98
CA SER A 241 -24.14 -36.37 22.85
C SER A 241 -24.83 -37.61 23.44
N ASN A 242 -24.77 -38.74 22.72
CA ASN A 242 -25.35 -40.03 23.15
C ASN A 242 -24.42 -40.81 24.11
N SER A 243 -23.16 -40.45 24.20
CA SER A 243 -22.21 -41.08 25.15
C SER A 243 -22.66 -40.83 26.60
N PRO A 244 -22.27 -41.69 27.57
CA PRO A 244 -22.64 -41.49 28.96
C PRO A 244 -22.19 -40.12 29.51
N LEU A 245 -20.97 -39.70 29.20
CA LEU A 245 -20.46 -38.41 29.60
C LEU A 245 -21.13 -37.23 28.87
N GLY A 246 -21.42 -37.42 27.56
CA GLY A 246 -22.11 -36.41 26.76
C GLY A 246 -23.51 -36.10 27.27
N LYS A 247 -24.28 -37.12 27.64
CA LYS A 247 -25.59 -36.98 28.28
C LYS A 247 -25.54 -36.22 29.60
N LEU A 248 -24.57 -36.54 30.44
CA LEU A 248 -24.39 -35.88 31.73
C LEU A 248 -24.04 -34.42 31.55
N LEU A 249 -23.01 -34.10 30.75
CA LEU A 249 -22.55 -32.75 30.53
C LEU A 249 -23.58 -31.85 29.80
N LYS A 250 -24.38 -32.44 28.86
CA LYS A 250 -25.44 -31.71 28.15
C LYS A 250 -26.48 -31.14 29.11
N ASN A 251 -26.86 -31.95 30.14
CA ASN A 251 -27.90 -31.61 31.11
C ASN A 251 -27.43 -30.90 32.37
N ALA A 252 -26.12 -30.91 32.67
CA ALA A 252 -25.54 -30.32 33.86
C ALA A 252 -25.59 -28.80 33.86
N ASN A 253 -25.51 -28.16 35.01
CA ASN A 253 -25.33 -26.72 35.15
C ASN A 253 -23.86 -26.37 35.45
N VAL A 254 -23.49 -25.12 35.27
CA VAL A 254 -22.16 -24.61 35.63
C VAL A 254 -22.01 -24.73 37.16
N GLY A 255 -20.90 -25.31 37.61
CA GLY A 255 -20.62 -25.61 39.01
C GLY A 255 -21.02 -27.02 39.48
N ASP A 256 -21.76 -27.78 38.68
CA ASP A 256 -22.15 -29.15 39.02
C ASP A 256 -20.92 -30.07 39.02
N THR A 257 -20.89 -30.98 39.99
CA THR A 257 -19.97 -32.12 40.05
C THR A 257 -20.73 -33.36 39.61
N LEU A 258 -20.25 -34.01 38.55
CA LEU A 258 -20.87 -35.16 37.93
C LEU A 258 -20.05 -36.41 38.18
N GLU A 259 -20.70 -37.47 38.59
CA GLU A 259 -20.03 -38.77 38.80
C GLU A 259 -20.34 -39.72 37.66
N LEU A 260 -19.30 -40.26 37.06
CA LEU A 260 -19.41 -41.35 36.08
C LEU A 260 -18.49 -42.50 36.45
N GLY A 261 -19.05 -43.54 37.05
CA GLY A 261 -18.30 -44.61 37.66
C GLY A 261 -17.51 -44.13 38.90
N MET A 262 -16.19 -44.29 38.88
CA MET A 262 -15.28 -43.80 39.97
C MET A 262 -14.66 -42.44 39.65
N VAL A 263 -15.17 -41.76 38.64
CA VAL A 263 -14.55 -40.50 38.13
C VAL A 263 -15.50 -39.34 38.33
N SER A 264 -14.99 -38.24 38.87
CA SER A 264 -15.74 -37.01 39.19
C SER A 264 -15.34 -35.91 38.23
N TYR A 265 -16.31 -35.29 37.58
CA TYR A 265 -16.15 -34.21 36.59
C TYR A 265 -16.80 -32.95 37.12
N ASN A 266 -16.08 -31.82 37.12
CA ASN A 266 -16.65 -30.52 37.50
C ASN A 266 -16.92 -29.69 36.27
N VAL A 267 -18.14 -29.21 36.12
CA VAL A 267 -18.55 -28.33 35.01
C VAL A 267 -18.11 -26.89 35.30
N ILE A 268 -17.15 -26.37 34.50
CA ILE A 268 -16.59 -25.06 34.70
C ILE A 268 -17.41 -24.01 33.97
N GLU A 269 -17.76 -24.28 32.69
CA GLU A 269 -18.39 -23.31 31.82
C GLU A 269 -19.21 -23.99 30.73
N LYS A 270 -20.32 -23.35 30.33
CA LYS A 270 -21.08 -23.69 29.14
C LYS A 270 -20.93 -22.61 28.12
N LEU A 271 -20.55 -22.95 26.92
CA LEU A 271 -20.22 -22.03 25.84
C LEU A 271 -21.12 -22.22 24.63
N PRO A 272 -21.43 -21.13 23.91
CA PRO A 272 -21.99 -21.27 22.56
C PRO A 272 -21.03 -22.07 21.68
N PRO A 273 -21.52 -22.96 20.80
CA PRO A 273 -20.67 -23.85 20.01
C PRO A 273 -19.61 -23.13 19.18
N ILE A 274 -19.95 -22.00 18.54
CA ILE A 274 -19.02 -21.26 17.69
C ILE A 274 -17.90 -20.62 18.50
N VAL A 275 -18.19 -20.16 19.72
CA VAL A 275 -17.17 -19.59 20.64
C VAL A 275 -16.19 -20.68 21.05
N ALA A 276 -16.70 -21.86 21.40
CA ALA A 276 -15.86 -22.99 21.75
C ALA A 276 -15.04 -23.49 20.55
N ALA A 277 -15.64 -23.56 19.36
CA ALA A 277 -14.94 -23.93 18.13
C ALA A 277 -13.78 -22.93 17.84
N PHE A 278 -14.00 -21.64 18.04
CA PHE A 278 -12.95 -20.64 17.92
C PHE A 278 -11.82 -20.86 18.94
N GLN A 279 -12.12 -21.03 20.21
CA GLN A 279 -11.13 -21.28 21.25
C GLN A 279 -10.34 -22.56 21.01
N ILE A 280 -11.02 -23.64 20.61
CA ILE A 280 -10.37 -24.91 20.25
C ILE A 280 -9.49 -24.73 19.02
N SER A 281 -9.95 -23.97 18.02
CA SER A 281 -9.17 -23.67 16.82
C SER A 281 -7.87 -22.91 17.13
N LEU A 282 -7.90 -21.97 18.08
CA LEU A 282 -6.69 -21.28 18.56
C LEU A 282 -5.69 -22.28 19.18
N LYS A 283 -6.18 -23.22 19.99
CA LYS A 283 -5.35 -24.27 20.59
C LYS A 283 -4.74 -25.17 19.51
N ILE A 284 -5.56 -25.65 18.57
CA ILE A 284 -5.10 -26.50 17.44
C ILE A 284 -4.00 -25.79 16.64
N ARG A 285 -4.20 -24.52 16.28
CA ARG A 285 -3.22 -23.74 15.53
C ARG A 285 -1.92 -23.57 16.28
N ASN A 286 -1.98 -23.31 17.59
CA ASN A 286 -0.79 -23.19 18.43
C ASN A 286 -0.02 -24.50 18.55
N ASP A 287 -0.72 -25.62 18.76
CA ASP A 287 -0.12 -26.94 19.02
C ASP A 287 0.48 -27.57 17.73
N ILE A 288 -0.10 -27.28 16.56
CA ILE A 288 0.32 -27.87 15.28
C ILE A 288 1.22 -26.92 14.46
N ASN A 289 1.38 -25.65 14.90
CA ASN A 289 2.09 -24.64 14.13
C ASN A 289 3.54 -25.06 13.82
N PRO A 290 3.89 -25.37 12.55
CA PRO A 290 5.24 -25.74 12.13
C PRO A 290 6.17 -24.51 11.97
N GLY A 291 5.76 -23.31 12.44
CA GLY A 291 6.47 -22.06 12.20
C GLY A 291 6.11 -21.36 10.88
N THR A 292 5.22 -21.95 10.07
CA THR A 292 4.76 -21.38 8.80
C THR A 292 3.43 -20.61 8.91
N ASP A 293 2.67 -20.84 9.99
CA ASP A 293 1.45 -20.08 10.28
C ASP A 293 1.83 -18.70 10.86
N CYS A 294 1.24 -17.64 10.31
CA CYS A 294 1.42 -16.27 10.79
C CYS A 294 0.69 -15.99 12.13
N PHE A 295 0.06 -17.00 12.70
CA PHE A 295 -0.68 -16.90 13.94
C PHE A 295 0.24 -17.25 15.14
N TYR A 296 0.30 -16.34 16.12
CA TYR A 296 1.04 -16.54 17.38
C TYR A 296 0.11 -16.30 18.55
N GLN A 297 0.02 -17.28 19.43
CA GLN A 297 -0.65 -17.17 20.72
C GLN A 297 0.41 -17.19 21.82
N PHE A 298 0.41 -16.18 22.67
CA PHE A 298 1.31 -16.13 23.82
C PHE A 298 0.55 -15.68 25.07
N PRO A 299 0.80 -16.31 26.23
CA PRO A 299 0.19 -15.89 27.47
C PRO A 299 0.80 -14.57 27.95
N ILE A 300 -0.05 -13.67 28.41
CA ILE A 300 0.38 -12.44 29.08
C ILE A 300 0.32 -12.74 30.59
N GLU A 301 1.46 -13.16 31.17
CA GLU A 301 1.50 -13.63 32.55
C GLU A 301 1.15 -12.54 33.57
N ASP A 302 1.51 -11.28 33.28
CA ASP A 302 1.36 -10.18 34.24
C ASP A 302 0.29 -9.14 33.84
N ASN A 303 -0.54 -9.42 32.82
CA ASN A 303 -1.44 -8.43 32.21
C ASN A 303 -0.74 -7.09 31.90
N SER A 304 0.59 -7.09 31.76
CA SER A 304 1.39 -5.92 31.48
C SER A 304 1.69 -5.78 30.00
N VAL A 305 1.61 -4.57 29.50
CA VAL A 305 2.01 -4.22 28.12
C VAL A 305 3.48 -4.57 27.88
N GLU A 306 4.34 -4.46 28.90
CA GLU A 306 5.76 -4.76 28.81
C GLU A 306 6.04 -6.24 28.60
N GLY A 307 5.31 -7.12 29.29
CA GLY A 307 5.37 -8.58 29.08
C GLY A 307 4.96 -8.97 27.65
N MET A 308 3.88 -8.37 27.14
CA MET A 308 3.43 -8.54 25.75
C MET A 308 4.52 -8.10 24.75
N LEU A 309 5.12 -6.94 24.94
CA LEU A 309 6.13 -6.39 24.05
C LEU A 309 7.41 -7.22 24.01
N LYS A 310 7.84 -7.81 25.14
CA LYS A 310 8.98 -8.74 25.19
C LYS A 310 8.76 -10.00 24.34
N GLN A 311 7.52 -10.47 24.26
CA GLN A 311 7.17 -11.65 23.43
C GLN A 311 7.03 -11.31 21.95
N ILE A 312 6.61 -10.08 21.61
CA ILE A 312 6.51 -9.60 20.23
C ILE A 312 7.89 -9.31 19.61
N ASP A 313 8.88 -8.92 20.42
CA ASP A 313 10.20 -8.48 19.91
C ASP A 313 10.94 -9.53 19.06
N PRO A 314 11.00 -10.83 19.45
CA PRO A 314 11.58 -11.86 18.59
C PRO A 314 10.86 -12.02 17.25
N ILE A 315 9.53 -11.93 17.25
CA ILE A 315 8.69 -12.05 16.04
C ILE A 315 8.95 -10.87 15.10
N TYR A 316 9.03 -9.67 15.64
CA TYR A 316 9.33 -8.46 14.88
C TYR A 316 10.73 -8.51 14.25
N ASN A 317 11.71 -8.98 14.99
CA ASN A 317 13.09 -9.11 14.52
C ASN A 317 13.23 -10.21 13.46
N HIS A 318 12.47 -11.30 13.56
CA HIS A 318 12.44 -12.37 12.55
C HIS A 318 11.92 -11.85 11.19
N LYS A 319 10.87 -11.03 11.18
CA LYS A 319 10.37 -10.37 9.94
C LYS A 319 11.43 -9.48 9.28
N LYS A 320 12.25 -8.79 10.08
CA LYS A 320 13.33 -7.95 9.59
C LYS A 320 14.46 -8.75 8.92
N LEU A 321 14.70 -9.99 9.37
CA LEU A 321 15.68 -10.93 8.80
C LEU A 321 15.21 -11.55 7.46
N CYS A 322 13.91 -11.60 7.20
CA CYS A 322 13.35 -12.13 5.94
C CYS A 322 13.35 -11.11 4.78
N ASP A 323 13.74 -9.85 5.03
CA ASP A 323 13.78 -8.78 4.04
C ASP A 323 15.17 -8.48 3.39
N PRO A 324 16.29 -9.14 3.76
CA PRO A 324 17.61 -8.78 3.22
C PRO A 324 17.77 -9.03 1.71
N GLU A 325 16.99 -9.94 1.12
CA GLU A 325 17.05 -10.22 -0.31
C GLU A 325 16.50 -9.10 -1.19
N ILE A 326 15.69 -8.21 -0.63
CA ILE A 326 15.09 -7.08 -1.36
C ILE A 326 16.00 -5.85 -1.31
N ASN A 327 16.81 -5.72 -0.27
CA ASN A 327 17.59 -4.50 0.01
C ASN A 327 18.86 -4.31 -0.84
N GLY A 328 19.28 -5.27 -1.63
CA GLY A 328 20.45 -5.17 -2.51
C GLY A 328 20.14 -5.05 -3.99
N GLN A 329 18.89 -5.20 -4.40
CA GLN A 329 18.48 -5.15 -5.81
C GLN A 329 17.64 -3.90 -6.06
N VAL A 330 17.87 -3.25 -7.20
CA VAL A 330 17.03 -2.15 -7.69
C VAL A 330 15.69 -2.75 -8.16
N ILE A 331 14.82 -3.03 -7.21
CA ILE A 331 13.46 -3.48 -7.50
C ILE A 331 12.57 -2.23 -7.55
N PRO A 332 11.77 -2.06 -8.60
CA PRO A 332 10.81 -0.96 -8.69
C PRO A 332 9.95 -0.84 -7.42
N ILE A 333 9.65 0.40 -7.02
CA ILE A 333 8.92 0.71 -5.77
C ILE A 333 7.59 -0.02 -5.73
N LEU A 334 6.83 0.01 -6.83
CA LEU A 334 5.50 -0.60 -6.92
C LEU A 334 5.54 -2.12 -6.79
N MET A 335 6.57 -2.78 -7.34
CA MET A 335 6.78 -4.23 -7.15
C MET A 335 7.13 -4.56 -5.71
N ARG A 336 7.98 -3.74 -5.08
CA ARG A 336 8.35 -3.91 -3.67
C ARG A 336 7.13 -3.79 -2.78
N LEU A 337 6.31 -2.75 -2.98
CA LEU A 337 5.08 -2.51 -2.22
C LEU A 337 4.08 -3.66 -2.37
N ASN A 338 3.88 -4.15 -3.60
CA ASN A 338 2.99 -5.28 -3.84
C ASN A 338 3.48 -6.57 -3.14
N LYS A 339 4.79 -6.80 -3.07
CA LYS A 339 5.37 -7.98 -2.41
C LYS A 339 5.28 -7.88 -0.87
N THR A 340 5.56 -6.72 -0.30
CA THR A 340 5.70 -6.56 1.16
C THR A 340 4.43 -6.09 1.86
N HIS A 341 3.59 -5.31 1.17
CA HIS A 341 2.42 -4.64 1.75
C HIS A 341 1.15 -4.80 0.91
N LYS A 342 1.00 -5.92 0.22
CA LYS A 342 -0.16 -6.20 -0.67
C LYS A 342 -1.53 -5.93 -0.03
N TYR A 343 -1.66 -6.15 1.26
CA TYR A 343 -2.95 -6.01 1.97
C TYR A 343 -3.13 -4.65 2.67
N ASP A 344 -2.07 -3.83 2.73
CA ASP A 344 -2.10 -2.50 3.33
C ASP A 344 -1.18 -1.54 2.57
N LEU A 345 -1.56 -1.25 1.31
CA LEU A 345 -0.76 -0.46 0.38
C LEU A 345 -0.55 0.98 0.83
N VAL A 346 -1.54 1.60 1.49
CA VAL A 346 -1.39 2.98 2.00
C VAL A 346 -0.32 3.03 3.08
N LYS A 347 -0.38 2.13 4.07
CA LYS A 347 0.64 2.03 5.11
C LYS A 347 2.01 1.69 4.53
N GLY A 348 2.05 0.75 3.59
CA GLY A 348 3.27 0.37 2.88
C GLY A 348 3.91 1.55 2.14
N SER A 349 3.11 2.32 1.40
CA SER A 349 3.56 3.52 0.69
C SER A 349 4.12 4.57 1.64
N LEU A 350 3.42 4.86 2.74
CA LEU A 350 3.89 5.81 3.76
C LEU A 350 5.18 5.33 4.44
N LEU A 351 5.26 4.04 4.80
CA LEU A 351 6.49 3.47 5.39
C LEU A 351 7.67 3.56 4.43
N TYR A 352 7.46 3.24 3.15
CA TYR A 352 8.48 3.36 2.13
C TYR A 352 8.96 4.82 2.00
N LEU A 353 8.05 5.77 1.87
CA LEU A 353 8.36 7.19 1.71
C LEU A 353 9.06 7.78 2.96
N CYS A 354 8.82 7.22 4.14
CA CYS A 354 9.46 7.65 5.39
C CYS A 354 10.80 6.96 5.71
N ASP A 355 11.21 5.97 4.90
CA ASP A 355 12.48 5.25 5.12
C ASP A 355 13.60 5.84 4.27
N LYS A 356 14.52 6.57 4.91
CA LYS A 356 15.69 7.20 4.26
C LYS A 356 16.54 6.22 3.44
N ASN A 357 16.67 4.99 3.89
CA ASN A 357 17.51 3.99 3.21
C ASN A 357 16.85 3.49 1.93
N SER A 358 15.53 3.40 1.90
CA SER A 358 14.75 3.00 0.73
C SER A 358 14.63 4.11 -0.31
N ASN A 359 14.76 5.37 0.10
CA ASN A 359 14.53 6.55 -0.74
C ASN A 359 15.77 7.07 -1.48
N LEU A 360 16.93 6.41 -1.37
CA LEU A 360 18.15 6.82 -2.08
C LEU A 360 17.98 6.88 -3.60
N SER A 361 17.07 6.11 -4.16
CA SER A 361 16.71 6.09 -5.59
C SER A 361 15.41 6.83 -5.91
N PHE A 362 14.72 7.42 -4.90
CA PHE A 362 13.49 8.16 -5.16
C PHE A 362 13.79 9.41 -5.96
N ASN A 363 13.25 9.47 -7.18
CA ASN A 363 13.44 10.60 -8.08
C ASN A 363 12.15 10.93 -8.82
N LEU A 364 11.91 12.21 -9.08
CA LEU A 364 10.72 12.63 -9.81
C LEU A 364 10.97 12.59 -11.31
N TYR A 365 10.10 11.89 -12.03
CA TYR A 365 10.16 11.80 -13.47
C TYR A 365 9.88 13.16 -14.13
N SER A 366 10.81 13.60 -14.98
CA SER A 366 10.72 14.88 -15.69
C SER A 366 10.32 14.76 -17.16
N GLY A 367 10.27 13.49 -17.66
CA GLY A 367 9.89 13.18 -19.03
C GLY A 367 8.39 13.07 -19.20
N GLY A 368 7.50 13.57 -19.46
CA GLY A 368 6.04 13.38 -19.54
C GLY A 368 5.31 14.64 -19.96
N LYS A 369 4.00 14.58 -20.01
CA LYS A 369 3.18 15.73 -20.38
C LYS A 369 2.97 16.67 -19.19
N THR A 370 3.01 17.97 -19.46
CA THR A 370 2.57 18.99 -18.51
C THR A 370 1.08 18.81 -18.23
N ILE A 371 0.71 18.72 -16.95
CA ILE A 371 -0.69 18.59 -16.54
C ILE A 371 -1.33 19.98 -16.58
N LYS A 372 -2.43 20.11 -17.32
CA LYS A 372 -3.22 21.34 -17.38
C LYS A 372 -4.60 21.17 -16.75
N ASP A 373 -5.28 20.08 -17.08
CA ASP A 373 -6.71 19.96 -16.80
C ASP A 373 -7.03 18.80 -15.84
N ALA A 374 -6.37 17.66 -15.99
CA ALA A 374 -6.69 16.44 -15.24
C ALA A 374 -5.47 15.54 -15.03
N VAL A 375 -5.51 14.73 -13.96
CA VAL A 375 -4.48 13.74 -13.61
C VAL A 375 -5.12 12.52 -12.95
N ILE A 376 -4.55 11.33 -13.21
CA ILE A 376 -4.90 10.10 -12.51
C ILE A 376 -3.85 9.84 -11.41
N LEU A 377 -4.32 9.48 -10.22
CA LEU A 377 -3.46 9.16 -9.07
C LEU A 377 -3.70 7.70 -8.63
N ASP A 378 -2.61 7.01 -8.31
CA ASP A 378 -2.59 5.74 -7.61
C ASP A 378 -2.41 5.91 -6.09
N VAL A 379 -2.33 4.80 -5.34
CA VAL A 379 -2.15 4.84 -3.88
C VAL A 379 -0.80 5.46 -3.48
N LEU A 380 0.28 5.19 -4.21
CA LEU A 380 1.60 5.74 -3.91
C LEU A 380 1.62 7.26 -4.10
N SER A 381 1.07 7.74 -5.20
CA SER A 381 0.97 9.17 -5.52
C SER A 381 0.09 9.94 -4.52
N LEU A 382 -1.06 9.36 -4.15
CA LEU A 382 -1.92 9.92 -3.10
C LEU A 382 -1.18 10.02 -1.75
N SER A 383 -0.44 8.97 -1.39
CA SER A 383 0.33 8.94 -0.14
C SER A 383 1.44 10.00 -0.13
N TYR A 384 2.18 10.13 -1.22
CA TYR A 384 3.24 11.12 -1.36
C TYR A 384 2.72 12.56 -1.27
N LEU A 385 1.67 12.88 -2.04
CA LEU A 385 1.09 14.22 -2.04
C LEU A 385 0.51 14.60 -0.67
N SER A 386 -0.01 13.62 0.06
CA SER A 386 -0.55 13.82 1.40
C SER A 386 0.54 14.00 2.44
N LEU A 387 1.59 13.18 2.39
CA LEU A 387 2.75 13.24 3.30
C LEU A 387 3.48 14.57 3.17
N THR A 388 3.71 15.02 1.94
CA THR A 388 4.47 16.25 1.65
C THR A 388 3.65 17.52 1.74
N GLY A 389 2.32 17.41 1.78
CA GLY A 389 1.40 18.57 1.82
C GLY A 389 1.14 19.22 0.46
N PHE A 390 1.65 18.67 -0.65
CA PHE A 390 1.36 19.18 -2.00
C PHE A 390 -0.13 19.05 -2.39
N CYS A 391 -0.90 18.21 -1.70
CA CYS A 391 -2.34 18.12 -1.89
C CYS A 391 -3.04 19.50 -1.78
N HIS A 392 -2.58 20.39 -0.92
CA HIS A 392 -3.14 21.74 -0.78
C HIS A 392 -2.96 22.60 -2.05
N GLY A 393 -1.83 22.46 -2.72
CA GLY A 393 -1.56 23.15 -3.98
C GLY A 393 -2.45 22.63 -5.14
N LEU A 394 -2.66 21.32 -5.20
CA LEU A 394 -3.56 20.70 -6.18
C LEU A 394 -4.99 21.22 -6.07
N ILE A 395 -5.52 21.26 -4.86
CA ILE A 395 -6.88 21.74 -4.57
C ILE A 395 -7.05 23.19 -5.07
N ARG A 396 -6.02 24.04 -4.89
CA ARG A 396 -6.06 25.44 -5.32
C ARG A 396 -5.93 25.64 -6.83
N ASN A 397 -5.24 24.75 -7.50
CA ASN A 397 -5.01 24.87 -8.95
C ASN A 397 -6.22 24.47 -9.81
N GLY A 398 -7.27 23.90 -9.19
CA GLY A 398 -8.48 23.48 -9.90
C GLY A 398 -8.27 22.32 -10.87
N ILE A 399 -7.18 21.57 -10.75
CA ILE A 399 -6.90 20.37 -11.55
C ILE A 399 -7.88 19.28 -11.14
N LYS A 400 -8.56 18.65 -12.10
CA LYS A 400 -9.40 17.48 -11.85
C LYS A 400 -8.54 16.28 -11.50
N ILE A 401 -8.82 15.67 -10.36
CA ILE A 401 -8.09 14.54 -9.86
C ILE A 401 -8.95 13.29 -9.97
N TYR A 402 -8.45 12.31 -10.70
CA TYR A 402 -9.15 11.04 -10.88
C TYR A 402 -8.46 9.92 -10.16
N ILE A 403 -9.26 9.02 -9.59
CA ILE A 403 -8.81 7.74 -9.02
C ILE A 403 -9.68 6.62 -9.55
N THR A 404 -9.11 5.43 -9.68
CA THR A 404 -9.86 4.23 -10.05
C THR A 404 -10.65 3.69 -8.86
N ARG A 405 -11.55 2.77 -9.15
CA ARG A 405 -12.34 2.09 -8.12
C ARG A 405 -11.47 1.34 -7.12
N GLU A 406 -10.46 0.62 -7.61
CA GLU A 406 -9.52 -0.15 -6.78
C GLU A 406 -8.75 0.77 -5.83
N THR A 407 -8.26 1.89 -6.34
CA THR A 407 -7.63 2.94 -5.51
C THR A 407 -8.59 3.47 -4.45
N LYS A 408 -9.85 3.74 -4.84
CA LYS A 408 -10.88 4.23 -3.92
C LYS A 408 -11.19 3.23 -2.81
N GLU A 409 -11.33 1.95 -3.14
CA GLU A 409 -11.61 0.88 -2.17
C GLU A 409 -10.46 0.72 -1.15
N ILE A 410 -9.20 0.73 -1.64
CA ILE A 410 -8.01 0.60 -0.78
C ILE A 410 -7.91 1.79 0.18
N VAL A 411 -7.97 3.01 -0.34
CA VAL A 411 -7.82 4.23 0.48
C VAL A 411 -9.00 4.40 1.45
N SER A 412 -10.23 4.17 0.98
CA SER A 412 -11.43 4.24 1.83
C SER A 412 -11.39 3.23 2.97
N LYS A 413 -10.96 1.98 2.69
CA LYS A 413 -10.78 0.96 3.72
C LYS A 413 -9.76 1.39 4.76
N TRP A 414 -8.61 1.88 4.32
CA TRP A 414 -7.54 2.34 5.21
C TRP A 414 -7.99 3.51 6.09
N LEU A 415 -8.59 4.56 5.50
CA LEU A 415 -9.10 5.72 6.23
C LEU A 415 -10.17 5.32 7.26
N LYS A 416 -11.06 4.38 6.92
CA LYS A 416 -12.09 3.88 7.83
C LYS A 416 -11.48 3.08 8.99
N GLN A 417 -10.49 2.23 8.71
CA GLN A 417 -9.84 1.42 9.74
C GLN A 417 -9.00 2.27 10.69
N THR A 418 -8.17 3.17 10.15
CA THR A 418 -7.28 4.03 10.96
C THR A 418 -8.03 5.14 11.67
N GLY A 419 -9.14 5.62 11.12
CA GLY A 419 -10.03 6.59 11.78
C GLY A 419 -11.05 5.98 12.76
N SER A 420 -11.04 4.65 12.97
CA SER A 420 -11.91 4.00 13.95
C SER A 420 -11.51 4.38 15.37
N PRO A 421 -12.46 4.68 16.28
CA PRO A 421 -12.16 5.00 17.68
C PRO A 421 -11.37 3.91 18.42
N ASP A 422 -11.51 2.66 17.98
CA ASP A 422 -10.82 1.51 18.56
C ASP A 422 -9.45 1.23 17.92
N TYR A 423 -9.03 2.10 16.98
CA TYR A 423 -7.76 1.88 16.30
C TYR A 423 -6.59 1.98 17.25
N PHE A 424 -5.74 0.98 17.21
CA PHE A 424 -4.41 1.06 17.79
C PHE A 424 -3.41 0.30 16.92
N SER A 425 -2.18 0.77 16.91
CA SER A 425 -1.05 0.10 16.27
C SER A 425 0.16 0.18 17.18
N ILE A 426 1.00 -0.84 17.13
CA ILE A 426 2.27 -0.86 17.82
C ILE A 426 3.37 -0.86 16.78
N THR A 427 4.28 0.09 16.87
CA THR A 427 5.46 0.18 16.00
C THR A 427 6.72 0.29 16.84
N LYS A 428 7.85 -0.17 16.28
CA LYS A 428 9.16 -0.06 16.94
C LYS A 428 9.91 1.15 16.35
N SER A 429 10.25 2.10 17.20
CA SER A 429 11.05 3.28 16.84
C SER A 429 12.26 3.34 17.76
N GLN A 430 13.46 3.43 17.20
CA GLN A 430 14.72 3.54 17.97
C GLN A 430 14.85 2.57 19.16
N ASN A 431 14.51 1.28 18.95
CA ASN A 431 14.46 0.23 19.97
C ASN A 431 13.36 0.34 21.05
N HIS A 432 12.45 1.31 20.94
CA HIS A 432 11.28 1.41 21.82
C HIS A 432 10.00 1.11 21.02
N PHE A 433 9.06 0.44 21.68
CA PHE A 433 7.73 0.24 21.12
C PHE A 433 6.89 1.49 21.37
N VAL A 434 6.28 2.02 20.32
CA VAL A 434 5.38 3.16 20.37
C VAL A 434 3.98 2.67 20.05
N LYS A 435 3.03 2.97 20.93
CA LYS A 435 1.60 2.76 20.69
C LYS A 435 1.05 3.98 19.96
N ILE A 436 0.39 3.78 18.83
CA ILE A 436 -0.33 4.78 18.06
C ILE A 436 -1.82 4.54 18.23
N THR A 437 -2.56 5.52 18.65
CA THR A 437 -4.01 5.45 18.91
C THR A 437 -4.80 6.25 17.87
N ALA A 438 -6.14 6.11 17.89
CA ALA A 438 -7.01 6.90 17.04
C ALA A 438 -6.85 8.42 17.28
N ASP A 439 -6.59 8.83 18.53
CA ASP A 439 -6.35 10.25 18.86
C ASP A 439 -5.05 10.79 18.27
N ASP A 440 -4.01 9.94 18.16
CA ASP A 440 -2.76 10.30 17.50
C ASP A 440 -2.97 10.46 16.00
N ILE A 441 -3.71 9.52 15.39
CA ILE A 441 -4.08 9.57 13.96
C ILE A 441 -4.93 10.80 13.63
N ALA A 442 -5.89 11.15 14.49
CA ALA A 442 -6.74 12.33 14.27
C ALA A 442 -5.93 13.64 14.25
N LYS A 443 -4.79 13.68 14.94
CA LYS A 443 -3.85 14.83 14.96
C LYS A 443 -2.81 14.75 13.84
N ASP A 444 -2.67 13.60 13.19
CA ASP A 444 -1.69 13.41 12.12
C ASP A 444 -2.04 14.22 10.88
N THR A 445 -1.11 15.04 10.43
CA THR A 445 -1.32 15.91 9.27
C THR A 445 -1.44 15.12 7.98
N THR A 446 -0.71 14.00 7.85
CA THR A 446 -0.74 13.14 6.66
C THR A 446 -2.08 12.48 6.49
N PHE A 447 -2.65 11.96 7.59
CA PHE A 447 -4.00 11.38 7.59
C PHE A 447 -5.05 12.41 7.16
N ASN A 448 -5.00 13.62 7.74
CA ASN A 448 -5.94 14.69 7.42
C ASN A 448 -5.81 15.17 5.96
N ASN A 449 -4.58 15.27 5.47
CA ASN A 449 -4.27 15.62 4.08
C ASN A 449 -4.82 14.55 3.12
N LEU A 450 -4.57 13.26 3.41
CA LEU A 450 -5.07 12.16 2.59
C LEU A 450 -6.59 12.13 2.54
N ASN A 451 -7.25 12.31 3.68
CA ASN A 451 -8.72 12.35 3.73
C ASN A 451 -9.28 13.55 2.93
N SER A 452 -8.63 14.71 3.01
CA SER A 452 -9.03 15.90 2.25
C SER A 452 -8.82 15.70 0.76
N LEU A 453 -7.67 15.20 0.34
CA LEU A 453 -7.36 14.90 -1.06
C LEU A 453 -8.32 13.84 -1.62
N PHE A 454 -8.55 12.76 -0.87
CA PHE A 454 -9.43 11.66 -1.27
C PHE A 454 -10.89 12.13 -1.53
N ARG A 455 -11.39 13.09 -0.74
CA ARG A 455 -12.73 13.66 -0.94
C ARG A 455 -12.84 14.52 -2.21
N MET A 456 -11.74 15.00 -2.74
CA MET A 456 -11.68 15.81 -3.96
C MET A 456 -11.49 14.98 -5.21
N CYS A 457 -11.20 13.68 -5.06
CA CYS A 457 -11.00 12.79 -6.19
C CYS A 457 -12.32 12.34 -6.82
N ASP A 458 -12.43 12.48 -8.11
CA ASP A 458 -13.51 11.91 -8.92
C ASP A 458 -13.19 10.45 -9.29
N LEU A 459 -14.22 9.62 -9.38
CA LEU A 459 -14.07 8.24 -9.81
C LEU A 459 -13.98 8.17 -11.33
N ILE A 460 -12.98 7.46 -11.84
CA ILE A 460 -12.85 7.14 -13.27
C ILE A 460 -12.91 5.63 -13.48
N HIS A 461 -13.68 5.24 -14.50
CA HIS A 461 -13.84 3.84 -14.85
C HIS A 461 -13.04 3.55 -16.13
N PRO A 462 -12.08 2.60 -16.11
CA PRO A 462 -11.36 2.25 -17.31
C PRO A 462 -12.31 1.64 -18.34
N GLU A 463 -12.29 2.17 -19.54
CA GLU A 463 -13.02 1.60 -20.66
C GLU A 463 -12.35 0.33 -21.18
N ILE A 464 -13.05 -0.39 -22.06
CA ILE A 464 -12.52 -1.60 -22.69
C ILE A 464 -11.42 -1.19 -23.67
N GLY A 465 -10.19 -1.57 -23.37
CA GLY A 465 -9.03 -1.30 -24.20
C GLY A 465 -8.03 -2.47 -24.17
N ASN A 466 -7.17 -2.53 -25.17
CA ASN A 466 -6.10 -3.52 -25.22
C ASN A 466 -4.90 -3.00 -24.43
N MET A 467 -4.50 -3.74 -23.40
CA MET A 467 -3.29 -3.45 -22.63
C MET A 467 -2.04 -3.91 -23.39
N PRO A 468 -0.93 -3.15 -23.31
CA PRO A 468 0.37 -3.64 -23.81
C PRO A 468 0.78 -4.96 -23.16
N GLU A 469 1.39 -5.85 -23.96
CA GLU A 469 1.78 -7.18 -23.50
C GLU A 469 2.76 -7.13 -22.32
N GLU A 470 3.67 -6.16 -22.33
CA GLU A 470 4.66 -5.92 -21.28
C GLU A 470 4.00 -5.62 -19.93
N ILE A 471 2.92 -4.84 -19.95
CA ILE A 471 2.16 -4.52 -18.73
C ILE A 471 1.39 -5.73 -18.23
N ILE A 472 0.85 -6.54 -19.13
CA ILE A 472 0.15 -7.78 -18.74
C ILE A 472 1.11 -8.75 -18.05
N LYS A 473 2.34 -8.89 -18.57
CA LYS A 473 3.37 -9.77 -17.98
C LYS A 473 3.76 -9.39 -16.55
N ILE A 474 3.65 -8.13 -16.19
CA ILE A 474 3.99 -7.65 -14.84
C ILE A 474 2.79 -7.44 -13.93
N ARG A 475 1.56 -7.73 -14.40
CA ARG A 475 0.30 -7.50 -13.67
C ARG A 475 0.33 -8.01 -12.23
N ASP A 476 0.77 -9.25 -12.02
CA ASP A 476 0.79 -9.87 -10.69
C ASP A 476 1.92 -9.35 -9.79
N ASN A 477 2.87 -8.62 -10.35
CA ASN A 477 4.00 -8.07 -9.65
C ASN A 477 3.80 -6.62 -9.19
N ILE A 478 2.79 -5.93 -9.71
CA ILE A 478 2.40 -4.56 -9.32
C ILE A 478 1.08 -4.58 -8.58
N ASP A 479 0.81 -3.53 -7.81
CA ASP A 479 -0.44 -3.44 -7.09
C ASP A 479 -1.63 -3.15 -8.02
N ILE A 480 -2.82 -3.58 -7.59
CA ILE A 480 -4.03 -3.48 -8.39
C ILE A 480 -4.48 -2.03 -8.63
N SER A 481 -4.20 -1.12 -7.70
CA SER A 481 -4.53 0.31 -7.84
C SER A 481 -3.73 0.93 -8.96
N HIS A 482 -2.43 0.60 -9.04
CA HIS A 482 -1.56 1.11 -10.09
C HIS A 482 -1.92 0.51 -11.45
N TYR A 483 -2.16 -0.81 -11.52
CA TYR A 483 -2.59 -1.48 -12.75
C TYR A 483 -3.89 -0.89 -13.30
N SER A 484 -4.90 -0.66 -12.46
CA SER A 484 -6.16 -0.04 -12.88
C SER A 484 -5.97 1.42 -13.30
N SER A 485 -5.03 2.14 -12.67
CA SER A 485 -4.69 3.52 -13.05
C SER A 485 -4.04 3.61 -14.43
N ILE A 486 -3.18 2.62 -14.79
CA ILE A 486 -2.64 2.52 -16.16
C ILE A 486 -3.77 2.29 -17.16
N ARG A 487 -4.68 1.36 -16.88
CA ARG A 487 -5.85 1.11 -17.76
C ARG A 487 -6.67 2.38 -17.98
N ALA A 488 -6.95 3.11 -16.90
CA ALA A 488 -7.70 4.37 -17.01
C ALA A 488 -6.94 5.44 -17.82
N SER A 489 -5.62 5.52 -17.67
CA SER A 489 -4.78 6.43 -18.45
C SER A 489 -4.84 6.12 -19.95
N ILE A 490 -4.74 4.85 -20.32
CA ILE A 490 -4.84 4.41 -21.72
C ILE A 490 -6.24 4.67 -22.28
N SER A 491 -7.29 4.32 -21.53
CA SER A 491 -8.68 4.42 -21.98
C SER A 491 -9.12 5.86 -22.22
N HIS A 492 -8.76 6.76 -21.32
CA HIS A 492 -9.25 8.14 -21.31
C HIS A 492 -8.24 9.16 -21.80
N SER A 493 -7.02 8.74 -22.15
CA SER A 493 -5.91 9.62 -22.53
C SER A 493 -5.65 10.73 -21.50
N ILE A 494 -5.78 10.39 -20.20
CA ILE A 494 -5.47 11.29 -19.08
C ILE A 494 -4.11 10.90 -18.51
N PRO A 495 -3.21 11.87 -18.21
CA PRO A 495 -1.89 11.57 -17.69
C PRO A 495 -1.94 10.87 -16.31
N LEU A 496 -1.14 9.82 -16.16
CA LEU A 496 -0.91 9.13 -14.88
C LEU A 496 0.27 9.78 -14.15
N LEU A 497 0.09 10.17 -12.89
CA LEU A 497 1.20 10.56 -12.02
C LEU A 497 1.86 9.30 -11.45
N CYS A 498 2.94 8.87 -12.07
CA CYS A 498 3.74 7.75 -11.61
C CYS A 498 4.99 8.27 -10.87
N LEU A 499 5.23 7.79 -9.66
CA LEU A 499 6.37 8.14 -8.81
C LEU A 499 7.47 7.08 -8.79
N ASP A 500 7.31 6.02 -9.55
CA ASP A 500 8.31 4.98 -9.73
C ASP A 500 9.06 5.22 -11.04
N ILE A 501 10.31 5.68 -10.96
CA ILE A 501 11.09 6.10 -12.14
C ILE A 501 11.39 4.93 -13.08
N GLU A 502 11.55 3.72 -12.56
CA GLU A 502 11.82 2.54 -13.38
C GLU A 502 10.59 2.21 -14.23
N PHE A 503 9.40 2.28 -13.63
CA PHE A 503 8.15 2.14 -14.38
C PHE A 503 7.87 3.28 -15.34
N CYS A 504 8.23 4.52 -14.99
CA CYS A 504 8.11 5.64 -15.91
C CYS A 504 8.91 5.40 -17.19
N SER A 505 10.11 4.85 -17.08
CA SER A 505 10.96 4.51 -18.23
C SER A 505 10.32 3.46 -19.13
N LEU A 506 9.73 2.41 -18.53
CA LEU A 506 8.97 1.38 -19.27
C LEU A 506 7.72 1.98 -19.94
N TYR A 507 6.93 2.76 -19.22
CA TYR A 507 5.68 3.31 -19.73
C TYR A 507 5.90 4.30 -20.88
N ASN A 508 6.98 5.08 -20.82
CA ASN A 508 7.36 5.98 -21.91
C ASN A 508 7.70 5.21 -23.21
N GLN A 509 8.30 4.01 -23.11
CA GLN A 509 8.55 3.14 -24.25
C GLN A 509 7.28 2.53 -24.86
N LEU A 510 6.21 2.44 -24.06
CA LEU A 510 4.91 1.87 -24.44
C LEU A 510 3.87 2.94 -24.81
N ASP A 511 4.30 4.19 -24.97
CA ASP A 511 3.43 5.35 -25.28
C ASP A 511 2.30 5.57 -24.25
N ILE A 512 2.47 5.09 -23.02
CA ILE A 512 1.52 5.35 -21.92
C ILE A 512 1.68 6.79 -21.47
N LEU A 513 0.54 7.48 -21.34
CA LEU A 513 0.53 8.89 -21.04
C LEU A 513 0.90 9.16 -19.58
N LEU A 514 2.13 9.65 -19.38
CA LEU A 514 2.65 10.02 -18.08
C LEU A 514 2.59 11.52 -17.83
N ALA A 515 2.36 11.90 -16.58
CA ALA A 515 2.56 13.24 -16.10
C ALA A 515 4.05 13.56 -15.89
N ASN A 516 4.47 14.77 -16.21
CA ASN A 516 5.76 15.29 -15.78
C ASN A 516 5.67 15.57 -14.26
N ALA A 517 6.08 14.61 -13.45
CA ALA A 517 5.94 14.68 -11.99
C ALA A 517 6.73 15.86 -11.39
N ALA A 518 7.95 16.11 -11.87
CA ALA A 518 8.77 17.21 -11.39
C ALA A 518 8.13 18.58 -11.66
N GLN A 519 7.63 18.79 -12.88
CA GLN A 519 6.94 20.03 -13.22
C GLN A 519 5.62 20.17 -12.49
N PHE A 520 4.83 19.09 -12.42
CA PHE A 520 3.53 19.08 -11.73
C PHE A 520 3.66 19.50 -10.26
N ILE A 521 4.66 18.97 -9.55
CA ILE A 521 4.90 19.30 -8.15
C ILE A 521 5.41 20.75 -8.00
N ASN A 522 6.27 21.22 -8.92
CA ASN A 522 6.68 22.63 -8.93
C ASN A 522 5.52 23.59 -9.20
N ASP A 523 4.57 23.18 -10.04
CA ASP A 523 3.38 23.99 -10.37
C ASP A 523 2.31 23.92 -9.24
N CYS A 524 2.44 22.99 -8.30
CA CYS A 524 1.62 22.95 -7.09
C CYS A 524 1.94 24.17 -6.20
N LYS A 525 1.24 25.28 -6.46
CA LYS A 525 1.43 26.56 -5.76
C LYS A 525 1.14 26.45 -4.26
N LEU A 526 2.18 26.18 -3.48
CA LEU A 526 2.12 26.35 -2.03
C LEU A 526 2.12 27.84 -1.75
N SER A 527 1.04 28.36 -1.14
CA SER A 527 0.82 29.80 -1.04
C SER A 527 1.50 30.44 0.16
N THR A 528 1.73 29.67 1.22
CA THR A 528 2.28 30.19 2.48
C THR A 528 3.67 29.68 2.73
N LEU A 529 4.49 30.50 3.40
CA LEU A 529 5.84 30.11 3.80
C LEU A 529 5.84 28.89 4.73
N THR A 530 4.79 28.78 5.55
CA THR A 530 4.60 27.63 6.46
C THR A 530 4.40 26.31 5.69
N GLU A 531 3.61 26.32 4.62
CA GLU A 531 3.43 25.14 3.75
C GLU A 531 4.73 24.78 3.04
N LYS A 532 5.46 25.77 2.51
CA LYS A 532 6.76 25.58 1.88
C LYS A 532 7.80 25.00 2.85
N SER A 533 7.86 25.51 4.07
CA SER A 533 8.78 25.00 5.10
C SER A 533 8.45 23.57 5.49
N LYS A 534 7.17 23.24 5.66
CA LYS A 534 6.73 21.88 6.02
C LYS A 534 7.09 20.85 4.96
N HIS A 535 6.85 21.14 3.67
CA HIS A 535 7.18 20.17 2.62
C HIS A 535 8.70 19.98 2.52
N VAL A 536 9.51 21.04 2.63
CA VAL A 536 10.98 20.94 2.63
C VAL A 536 11.47 20.11 3.82
N GLU A 537 10.94 20.38 5.00
CA GLU A 537 11.24 19.62 6.22
C GLU A 537 10.94 18.13 6.04
N CYS A 538 9.77 17.79 5.48
CA CYS A 538 9.38 16.42 5.19
C CYS A 538 10.38 15.72 4.24
N HIS A 539 10.75 16.38 3.14
CA HIS A 539 11.69 15.82 2.18
C HIS A 539 13.10 15.61 2.78
N ILE A 540 13.58 16.55 3.57
CA ILE A 540 14.87 16.42 4.27
C ILE A 540 14.80 15.30 5.32
N GLN A 541 13.72 15.27 6.09
CA GLN A 541 13.54 14.28 7.15
C GLN A 541 13.58 12.86 6.61
N TYR A 542 12.93 12.63 5.48
CA TYR A 542 12.80 11.29 4.88
C TYR A 542 13.79 11.02 3.74
N GLY A 543 14.66 11.96 3.41
CA GLY A 543 15.65 11.78 2.34
C GLY A 543 15.04 11.71 0.94
N LEU A 544 13.84 12.29 0.75
CA LEU A 544 13.21 12.37 -0.54
C LEU A 544 13.85 13.46 -1.40
N ASN A 545 13.87 13.26 -2.71
CA ASN A 545 14.36 14.28 -3.63
C ASN A 545 13.45 15.52 -3.57
N VAL A 546 14.04 16.70 -3.39
CA VAL A 546 13.28 17.92 -3.10
C VAL A 546 12.92 18.66 -4.38
N PRO A 547 11.67 18.69 -4.79
CA PRO A 547 11.21 19.51 -5.92
C PRO A 547 10.96 20.94 -5.45
N ILE A 548 12.01 21.69 -5.20
CA ILE A 548 11.91 23.07 -4.73
C ILE A 548 12.67 24.00 -5.67
N SER A 549 12.07 25.14 -5.96
CA SER A 549 12.75 26.17 -6.73
C SER A 549 13.83 26.87 -5.91
N TYR A 550 14.87 27.36 -6.57
CA TYR A 550 15.91 28.14 -5.90
C TYR A 550 15.34 29.40 -5.24
N GLU A 551 14.31 30.01 -5.83
CA GLU A 551 13.64 31.19 -5.26
C GLU A 551 12.96 30.89 -3.94
N ASP A 552 12.30 29.72 -3.83
CA ASP A 552 11.66 29.29 -2.59
C ASP A 552 12.71 29.05 -1.48
N LEU A 553 13.85 28.44 -1.81
CA LEU A 553 14.97 28.27 -0.89
C LEU A 553 15.56 29.59 -0.43
N VAL A 554 15.72 30.53 -1.36
CA VAL A 554 16.17 31.91 -1.06
C VAL A 554 15.22 32.58 -0.08
N GLN A 555 13.89 32.45 -0.28
CA GLN A 555 12.90 32.99 0.64
C GLN A 555 12.95 32.34 2.04
N LEU A 556 13.20 31.02 2.09
CA LEU A 556 13.38 30.31 3.36
C LEU A 556 14.61 30.78 4.13
N CYS A 557 15.73 31.02 3.44
CA CYS A 557 16.97 31.54 4.05
C CYS A 557 16.79 32.93 4.67
N GLY A 558 15.86 33.74 4.16
CA GLY A 558 15.73 35.15 4.53
C GLY A 558 14.85 35.45 5.73
N LYS A 559 14.05 34.51 6.26
CA LYS A 559 12.97 34.89 7.18
C LYS A 559 13.04 34.35 8.61
N GLU A 560 13.54 33.16 8.83
CA GLU A 560 13.51 32.53 10.15
C GLU A 560 14.67 31.55 10.33
N GLU A 561 15.13 31.36 11.57
CA GLU A 561 16.13 30.36 11.94
C GLU A 561 15.83 28.96 11.40
N LYS A 562 14.57 28.56 11.44
CA LYS A 562 14.14 27.28 10.89
C LYS A 562 14.36 27.20 9.38
N GLY A 563 14.09 28.25 8.62
CA GLY A 563 14.35 28.30 7.19
C GLY A 563 15.84 28.20 6.87
N GLN A 564 16.67 28.93 7.62
CA GLN A 564 18.12 28.85 7.48
C GLN A 564 18.67 27.46 7.80
N TYR A 565 18.13 26.79 8.82
CA TYR A 565 18.46 25.41 9.13
C TYR A 565 18.11 24.45 7.99
N LEU A 566 16.89 24.55 7.43
CA LEU A 566 16.45 23.72 6.32
C LEU A 566 17.32 23.92 5.07
N ALA A 567 17.63 25.17 4.72
CA ALA A 567 18.54 25.49 3.61
C ALA A 567 19.93 24.90 3.82
N THR A 568 20.46 24.99 5.04
CA THR A 568 21.74 24.37 5.41
C THR A 568 21.73 22.86 5.21
N GLN A 569 20.65 22.16 5.61
CA GLN A 569 20.53 20.72 5.42
C GLN A 569 20.47 20.36 3.93
N LEU A 570 19.73 21.10 3.13
CA LEU A 570 19.67 20.88 1.67
C LEU A 570 21.01 21.06 0.98
N LEU A 571 21.74 22.12 1.31
CA LEU A 571 23.08 22.34 0.78
C LEU A 571 24.06 21.23 1.15
N LYS A 572 23.93 20.66 2.36
CA LYS A 572 24.72 19.50 2.79
C LYS A 572 24.33 18.21 2.07
N MET A 573 23.06 18.00 1.79
CA MET A 573 22.57 16.81 1.07
C MET A 573 22.90 16.85 -0.42
N TYR A 574 22.86 18.04 -1.03
CA TYR A 574 23.01 18.23 -2.47
C TYR A 574 24.00 19.36 -2.80
N PRO A 575 25.26 19.25 -2.40
CA PRO A 575 26.22 20.36 -2.45
C PRO A 575 26.62 20.80 -3.86
N ASN A 576 26.42 19.94 -4.87
CA ASN A 576 26.82 20.17 -6.27
C ASN A 576 25.70 19.97 -7.28
N ASN A 577 24.44 20.00 -6.85
CA ASN A 577 23.29 19.78 -7.71
C ASN A 577 22.79 21.08 -8.36
N TYR A 578 23.59 21.66 -9.24
CA TYR A 578 23.27 22.89 -9.98
C TYR A 578 23.35 22.66 -11.49
N PRO A 579 22.45 23.28 -12.30
CA PRO A 579 22.47 23.15 -13.75
C PRO A 579 23.76 23.65 -14.41
N SER A 580 24.38 24.68 -13.81
CA SER A 580 25.63 25.26 -14.28
C SER A 580 26.41 25.89 -13.11
N THR A 581 27.72 26.15 -13.30
CA THR A 581 28.57 26.87 -12.36
C THR A 581 28.10 28.31 -12.11
N ASN A 582 27.55 28.98 -13.12
CA ASN A 582 27.00 30.32 -12.96
C ASN A 582 25.73 30.30 -12.11
N THR A 583 24.87 29.31 -12.30
CA THR A 583 23.68 29.10 -11.44
C THR A 583 24.12 28.82 -9.99
N ALA A 584 25.13 27.96 -9.79
CA ALA A 584 25.69 27.68 -8.48
C ALA A 584 26.18 28.95 -7.80
N LEU A 585 27.00 29.73 -8.49
CA LEU A 585 27.55 31.00 -7.96
C LEU A 585 26.41 31.96 -7.57
N TYR A 586 25.46 32.17 -8.45
CA TYR A 586 24.31 33.05 -8.18
C TYR A 586 23.51 32.60 -6.95
N VAL A 587 23.16 31.32 -6.86
CA VAL A 587 22.33 30.76 -5.77
C VAL A 587 23.09 30.84 -4.44
N LEU A 588 24.36 30.42 -4.41
CA LEU A 588 25.16 30.41 -3.19
C LEU A 588 25.41 31.84 -2.70
N THR A 589 25.67 32.80 -3.61
CA THR A 589 25.77 34.20 -3.28
C THR A 589 24.51 34.74 -2.64
N ARG A 590 23.33 34.44 -3.21
CA ARG A 590 22.03 34.86 -2.66
C ARG A 590 21.78 34.31 -1.26
N TYR A 591 22.11 33.06 -1.01
CA TYR A 591 21.96 32.46 0.33
C TYR A 591 22.86 33.16 1.35
N CYS A 592 24.14 33.39 1.01
CA CYS A 592 25.06 34.09 1.89
C CYS A 592 24.56 35.52 2.16
N LEU A 593 24.16 36.27 1.12
CA LEU A 593 23.67 37.63 1.26
C LEU A 593 22.47 37.74 2.17
N LEU A 594 21.47 36.90 1.96
CA LEU A 594 20.24 36.91 2.78
C LEU A 594 20.54 36.59 4.23
N ALA A 595 21.33 35.54 4.48
CA ALA A 595 21.69 35.17 5.84
C ALA A 595 22.49 36.27 6.56
N ILE A 596 23.50 36.83 5.87
CA ILE A 596 24.37 37.88 6.43
C ILE A 596 23.61 39.20 6.62
N CYS A 597 22.80 39.63 5.65
CA CYS A 597 22.02 40.86 5.75
C CYS A 597 20.94 40.75 6.84
N ASN A 598 20.25 39.61 6.96
CA ASN A 598 19.27 39.42 8.03
C ASN A 598 19.92 39.45 9.41
N ALA A 599 21.05 38.76 9.58
CA ALA A 599 21.80 38.83 10.82
C ALA A 599 22.20 40.27 11.15
N TYR A 600 22.73 40.98 10.17
CA TYR A 600 23.17 42.37 10.34
C TYR A 600 22.02 43.34 10.68
N ILE A 601 20.87 43.20 10.06
CA ILE A 601 19.70 44.06 10.28
C ILE A 601 19.09 43.80 11.68
N ASN A 602 19.01 42.53 12.10
CA ASN A 602 18.41 42.18 13.39
C ASN A 602 19.30 42.59 14.59
N GLU A 603 20.58 42.76 14.40
CA GLU A 603 21.56 43.04 15.49
C GLU A 603 22.09 44.47 15.51
N GLN A 604 21.49 45.40 14.77
CA GLN A 604 21.93 46.81 14.77
C GLN A 604 21.93 47.50 16.14
N THR A 605 21.50 46.84 17.21
CA THR A 605 21.37 47.45 18.54
C THR A 605 22.55 47.24 19.48
N ASP A 606 23.43 46.24 19.27
CA ASP A 606 24.59 46.06 20.16
C ASP A 606 25.78 45.37 19.50
N TYR A 607 26.90 46.09 19.44
CA TYR A 607 28.19 45.63 18.90
C TYR A 607 28.94 44.58 19.77
N LYS A 608 28.25 43.74 20.46
CA LYS A 608 28.83 42.59 21.14
C LYS A 608 28.74 41.37 20.24
N LEU A 609 29.87 41.01 19.63
CA LEU A 609 30.09 39.77 18.88
C LEU A 609 29.95 38.55 19.82
N ASP A 610 28.74 38.22 20.24
CA ASP A 610 28.47 36.96 20.87
C ASP A 610 28.16 35.94 19.78
N PHE A 611 29.12 35.06 19.49
CA PHE A 611 29.03 34.03 18.43
C PHE A 611 27.86 33.03 18.61
N SER A 612 27.24 32.99 19.76
CA SER A 612 26.08 32.12 20.02
C SER A 612 24.83 32.54 19.23
N GLU A 613 24.65 33.84 18.96
CA GLU A 613 23.48 34.39 18.28
C GLU A 613 23.53 34.23 16.73
N TRP A 614 24.75 34.04 16.19
CA TRP A 614 25.00 33.93 14.74
C TRP A 614 25.06 32.49 14.23
N ARG A 615 24.72 31.55 15.06
CA ARG A 615 24.91 30.12 14.79
C ARG A 615 24.32 29.67 13.45
N TYR A 616 23.11 30.10 13.13
CA TYR A 616 22.42 29.68 11.89
C TYR A 616 23.04 30.35 10.66
N THR A 617 23.38 31.64 10.72
CA THR A 617 24.07 32.35 9.64
C THR A 617 25.43 31.73 9.35
N GLN A 618 26.18 31.40 10.37
CA GLN A 618 27.45 30.69 10.26
C GLN A 618 27.28 29.35 9.54
N HIS A 619 26.25 28.57 9.92
CA HIS A 619 25.97 27.26 9.30
C HIS A 619 25.66 27.38 7.82
N ILE A 620 24.84 28.36 7.40
CA ILE A 620 24.55 28.61 5.99
C ILE A 620 25.81 29.00 5.23
N VAL A 621 26.57 29.98 5.69
CA VAL A 621 27.79 30.42 5.04
C VAL A 621 28.77 29.26 4.89
N TYR A 622 28.91 28.43 5.92
CA TYR A 622 29.75 27.23 5.87
C TYR A 622 29.26 26.20 4.86
N ALA A 623 27.95 25.93 4.82
CA ALA A 623 27.36 25.00 3.84
C ALA A 623 27.50 25.55 2.40
N CYS A 624 27.33 26.86 2.19
CA CYS A 624 27.57 27.52 0.91
C CYS A 624 29.05 27.43 0.50
N SER A 625 29.97 27.63 1.46
CA SER A 625 31.40 27.51 1.20
C SER A 625 31.82 26.10 0.80
N GLN A 626 31.29 25.07 1.49
CA GLN A 626 31.50 23.67 1.11
C GLN A 626 30.96 23.38 -0.28
N SER A 627 29.73 23.82 -0.56
CA SER A 627 29.09 23.65 -1.87
C SER A 627 29.91 24.39 -2.98
N ALA A 628 30.41 25.58 -2.71
CA ALA A 628 31.23 26.33 -3.64
C ALA A 628 32.52 25.59 -4.04
N MET A 629 33.19 24.98 -3.05
CA MET A 629 34.39 24.18 -3.32
C MET A 629 34.15 22.99 -4.22
N LEU A 630 32.93 22.47 -4.28
CA LEU A 630 32.55 21.31 -5.11
C LEU A 630 31.98 21.73 -6.47
N SER A 631 31.28 22.87 -6.57
CA SER A 631 30.44 23.21 -7.74
C SER A 631 30.93 24.40 -8.56
N LEU A 632 31.85 25.24 -8.03
CA LEU A 632 32.38 26.38 -8.77
C LEU A 632 33.61 26.03 -9.63
N GLN A 633 33.91 26.87 -10.60
CA GLN A 633 35.10 26.72 -11.43
C GLN A 633 36.37 27.15 -10.66
N GLY A 634 37.45 26.43 -10.83
CA GLY A 634 38.76 26.66 -10.24
C GLY A 634 39.54 25.36 -10.12
N ASN A 635 40.88 25.48 -10.12
CA ASN A 635 41.75 24.32 -10.02
C ASN A 635 41.91 23.87 -8.57
N THR A 636 41.79 24.80 -7.62
CA THR A 636 41.90 24.50 -6.18
C THR A 636 40.61 24.90 -5.43
N SER A 637 40.46 24.39 -4.21
CA SER A 637 39.34 24.74 -3.33
C SER A 637 39.39 26.23 -2.95
N GLU A 638 40.60 26.77 -2.77
CA GLU A 638 40.83 28.16 -2.46
C GLU A 638 40.34 29.09 -3.57
N GLN A 639 40.64 28.76 -4.83
CA GLN A 639 40.15 29.50 -5.99
C GLN A 639 38.64 29.53 -6.10
N ARG A 640 38.03 28.37 -5.90
CA ARG A 640 36.56 28.24 -5.94
C ARG A 640 35.89 29.02 -4.82
N LEU A 641 36.45 28.95 -3.61
CA LEU A 641 35.94 29.69 -2.47
C LEU A 641 36.13 31.19 -2.66
N ALA A 642 37.31 31.63 -3.17
CA ALA A 642 37.58 33.04 -3.47
C ALA A 642 36.56 33.66 -4.42
N ARG A 643 36.08 32.92 -5.43
CA ARG A 643 35.01 33.37 -6.33
C ARG A 643 33.71 33.64 -5.60
N LEU A 644 33.27 32.74 -4.69
CA LEU A 644 32.08 33.00 -3.89
C LEU A 644 32.26 34.23 -3.01
N ILE A 645 33.41 34.33 -2.33
CA ILE A 645 33.72 35.47 -1.46
C ILE A 645 33.72 36.78 -2.24
N SER A 646 34.38 36.82 -3.40
CA SER A 646 34.44 38.02 -4.28
C SER A 646 33.03 38.50 -4.61
N GLN A 647 32.16 37.60 -5.08
CA GLN A 647 30.79 37.96 -5.45
C GLN A 647 29.97 38.48 -4.25
N VAL A 648 30.06 37.81 -3.09
CA VAL A 648 29.36 38.24 -1.87
C VAL A 648 29.86 39.63 -1.40
N ILE A 649 31.18 39.86 -1.42
CA ILE A 649 31.75 41.12 -0.99
C ILE A 649 31.36 42.26 -1.94
N ASN A 650 31.34 42.03 -3.24
CA ASN A 650 30.92 43.01 -4.23
C ASN A 650 29.47 43.44 -4.04
N GLU A 651 28.58 42.49 -3.83
CA GLU A 651 27.16 42.79 -3.54
C GLU A 651 26.97 43.57 -2.23
N LEU A 652 27.87 43.34 -1.24
CA LEU A 652 27.85 44.03 0.06
C LEU A 652 28.67 45.33 0.08
N ARG A 653 29.18 45.83 -1.06
CA ARG A 653 30.07 47.02 -1.15
C ARG A 653 29.54 48.27 -0.45
N ILE A 654 28.21 48.44 -0.40
CA ILE A 654 27.56 49.61 0.20
C ILE A 654 27.33 49.44 1.70
N VAL A 655 27.32 48.20 2.23
CA VAL A 655 26.99 47.89 3.63
C VAL A 655 28.25 47.41 4.37
N ASN A 656 29.10 48.34 4.83
CA ASN A 656 30.38 48.01 5.43
C ASN A 656 30.31 47.03 6.62
N GLY A 657 29.27 47.10 7.45
CA GLY A 657 29.12 46.19 8.60
C GLY A 657 28.83 44.74 8.16
N ALA A 658 27.91 44.54 7.22
CA ALA A 658 27.63 43.24 6.67
C ALA A 658 28.83 42.66 5.91
N ARG A 659 29.57 43.48 5.20
CA ARG A 659 30.83 43.10 4.53
C ARG A 659 31.89 42.59 5.52
N LYS A 660 32.08 43.28 6.66
CA LYS A 660 32.98 42.81 7.71
C LYS A 660 32.54 41.47 8.29
N LEU A 661 31.27 41.31 8.55
CA LEU A 661 30.71 40.05 9.05
C LEU A 661 30.97 38.93 8.05
N ALA A 662 30.71 39.15 6.76
CA ALA A 662 30.99 38.17 5.70
C ALA A 662 32.44 37.69 5.73
N LEU A 663 33.37 38.65 5.79
CA LEU A 663 34.82 38.35 5.84
C LEU A 663 35.19 37.52 7.09
N ILE A 664 34.62 37.82 8.24
CA ILE A 664 34.85 37.06 9.49
C ILE A 664 34.37 35.62 9.30
N LEU A 665 33.16 35.42 8.80
CA LEU A 665 32.58 34.10 8.64
C LEU A 665 33.34 33.22 7.63
N PHE A 666 33.72 33.79 6.49
CA PHE A 666 34.54 33.09 5.49
C PHE A 666 35.95 32.79 5.98
N SER A 667 36.57 33.70 6.73
CA SER A 667 37.89 33.48 7.35
C SER A 667 37.82 32.35 8.39
N GLN A 668 36.80 32.33 9.23
CA GLN A 668 36.57 31.23 10.18
C GLN A 668 36.38 29.90 9.48
N PHE A 669 35.61 29.88 8.38
CA PHE A 669 35.44 28.67 7.56
C PHE A 669 36.79 28.19 7.00
N ALA A 670 37.57 29.09 6.39
CA ALA A 670 38.86 28.76 5.79
C ALA A 670 39.83 28.18 6.82
N HIS A 671 39.97 28.83 7.99
CA HIS A 671 40.81 28.33 9.08
C HIS A 671 40.31 26.98 9.61
N GLY A 672 39.00 26.82 9.82
CA GLY A 672 38.41 25.59 10.32
C GLY A 672 38.52 24.39 9.35
N HIS A 673 38.72 24.65 8.07
CA HIS A 673 38.88 23.62 7.02
C HIS A 673 40.32 23.51 6.50
N PHE A 674 41.27 24.10 7.19
CA PHE A 674 42.73 24.06 6.87
C PHE A 674 43.05 24.52 5.46
N LEU A 675 42.32 25.51 4.91
CA LEU A 675 42.57 26.11 3.62
C LEU A 675 43.72 27.15 3.73
N ASP A 676 44.47 27.35 2.64
CA ASP A 676 45.49 28.39 2.59
C ASP A 676 44.84 29.77 2.43
N VAL A 677 44.74 30.48 3.57
CA VAL A 677 44.12 31.82 3.62
C VAL A 677 44.91 32.84 2.79
N LYS A 678 46.25 32.71 2.72
CA LYS A 678 47.07 33.59 1.88
C LYS A 678 46.78 33.42 0.40
N GLN A 679 46.58 32.17 -0.04
CA GLN A 679 46.19 31.88 -1.42
C GLN A 679 44.80 32.47 -1.71
N ILE A 680 43.84 32.32 -0.80
CA ILE A 680 42.50 32.92 -0.95
C ILE A 680 42.61 34.45 -1.08
N GLU A 681 43.45 35.12 -0.26
CA GLU A 681 43.66 36.58 -0.33
C GLU A 681 44.26 37.02 -1.66
N ILE A 682 45.21 36.28 -2.22
CA ILE A 682 45.80 36.56 -3.54
C ILE A 682 44.75 36.47 -4.63
N GLU A 683 44.01 35.36 -4.68
CA GLU A 683 42.95 35.16 -5.65
C GLU A 683 41.82 36.20 -5.56
N LEU A 684 41.45 36.59 -4.33
CA LEU A 684 40.49 37.69 -4.10
C LEU A 684 40.97 39.03 -4.64
N LYS A 685 42.25 39.38 -4.43
CA LYS A 685 42.81 40.62 -4.97
C LYS A 685 42.78 40.64 -6.49
N GLU A 686 43.13 39.53 -7.13
CA GLU A 686 43.07 39.39 -8.60
C GLU A 686 41.65 39.55 -9.13
N LEU A 687 40.67 38.84 -8.54
CA LEU A 687 39.26 38.91 -8.96
C LEU A 687 38.68 40.33 -8.80
N LEU A 688 38.91 40.98 -7.66
CA LEU A 688 38.40 42.32 -7.37
C LEU A 688 39.06 43.39 -8.25
N THR A 689 40.31 43.16 -8.72
CA THR A 689 41.02 44.09 -9.62
C THR A 689 40.49 43.99 -11.05
N ILE A 690 40.17 42.78 -11.51
CA ILE A 690 39.61 42.53 -12.83
C ILE A 690 38.20 43.14 -12.95
N GLU A 691 37.36 43.01 -11.93
CA GLU A 691 36.01 43.57 -11.91
C GLU A 691 35.99 45.12 -11.91
N ASN A 692 36.93 45.74 -11.19
CA ASN A 692 37.07 47.22 -11.21
C ASN A 692 37.62 47.79 -12.56
N CYS A 693 38.20 46.93 -13.41
CA CYS A 693 38.68 47.33 -14.75
C CYS A 693 37.58 47.14 -15.84
N THR A 694 36.50 46.45 -15.51
CA THR A 694 35.39 46.18 -16.45
C THR A 694 34.13 47.03 -16.20
N GLU A 695 34.08 47.83 -15.13
CA GLU A 695 33.15 48.96 -14.92
C GLU A 695 33.75 50.25 -15.48
#